data_dd40d43575590f136387bff43611b7d1
#
_entry.id   dd40d43575590f136387bff43611b7d1
#
_cell.length_a   1.000
_cell.length_b   1.000
_cell.length_c   1.000
_cell.angle_alpha   90.00
_cell.angle_beta   90.00
_cell.angle_gamma   90.00
#
_symmetry.space_group_name_H-M   'P 1'
#
loop_
_entity.id
_entity.type
_entity.pdbx_description
1 polymer ?
#
loop_
_entity_poly.entity_id
_entity_poly.type
_entity_poly.pdbx_seq_one_letter_code
_entity_poly.pdbx_strand_id
1 'polypeptide(L)'
;MVPEKYATHWQETLKLLKIITEYWPQILAERKAVDCCDLKNRLLFHQAALWQKEKTQQNVVAAGITACFPSVVALLKSIRELPRGEIYFAGIDRFADNSYWDAVDETHPLYENKILLELLGINRKSVIDISAPLRPERERFISEIMRPAPVSDKWRNLPSDFDITRATSGISFINCNTQRDEALAIALKMREVLNYPEKTAALITYDRNLARRVAAELERFDIKVDDSAGIPLSLSPVGVFLRLIAEAAEDCESETKFITLLKHPFMLCGQDAADFRKKAYAYETAMRQKGKSPMPPVLESFFYQIKISLKNLAETLQNPQTEFGEILEQHIVLAETLASSADNAGKSLLWRGDAGRSAANFITKILTSADTLGKIHGKDYLPLLCELMGMESVRTNYGTHPRLSILGPIEARLCHFDYVILGEANEGIWPKAAQADMWMSRPMKKDFGFSLPEKAVGILGADLCCFLASENVIITRAERVDGVPMKKSRWLLRTETVLKALGSNIGALKADEFYILANRLDTPASYCPIKAPAPCPPVYARPRRLSASGIDLLIQDPYSVFAKYILKLYPLDDLDKEPDQRDYGTLVHAIIEEFNNIYPGDIPENIQDILLELGKKHFQTMQLSKELEAFWRPKFEKTAEWIAATEKEYRGQVRKVNNETNGEITYQLPGGDFTFTAKADRIDVLKDGSINIIDYKTGKIPSKKQVMSGHALQLPLEGLIASKGGFTGITNNKVQKLIYWQLGSGTLEIQPDEEDILAKSEEYLLKLITTFDFETTPYHSRPTPKFIPKNKDYDHLARIKEWSVQEEGDNNDE
;
A
#
# COMPACT_ATOMS: atom_id res chain seq x y z
N MET A 1 -39.32 -18.21 -16.00
CA MET A 1 -38.43 -19.42 -15.82
C MET A 1 -37.27 -19.26 -16.78
N VAL A 2 -36.07 -19.53 -16.30
CA VAL A 2 -34.85 -19.50 -17.14
C VAL A 2 -34.90 -20.71 -18.06
N PRO A 3 -34.73 -20.55 -19.40
CA PRO A 3 -34.75 -21.69 -20.31
C PRO A 3 -33.67 -22.73 -20.00
N GLU A 4 -33.99 -24.02 -20.14
CA GLU A 4 -33.07 -25.14 -19.86
C GLU A 4 -31.73 -25.13 -20.65
N LYS A 5 -31.67 -24.29 -21.71
CA LYS A 5 -30.45 -24.12 -22.53
C LYS A 5 -29.28 -23.42 -21.78
N TYR A 6 -29.51 -22.84 -20.60
CA TYR A 6 -28.47 -22.21 -19.80
C TYR A 6 -27.94 -23.19 -18.73
N ALA A 7 -26.64 -23.39 -18.73
CA ALA A 7 -25.91 -24.46 -18.03
C ALA A 7 -26.16 -24.59 -16.50
N THR A 8 -25.70 -25.69 -15.97
CA THR A 8 -25.93 -26.19 -14.59
C THR A 8 -25.57 -25.21 -13.46
N HIS A 9 -24.61 -24.28 -13.66
CA HIS A 9 -24.25 -23.28 -12.64
C HIS A 9 -25.39 -22.28 -12.36
N TRP A 10 -26.39 -22.17 -13.24
CA TRP A 10 -27.57 -21.34 -13.06
C TRP A 10 -28.54 -21.88 -12.01
N GLN A 11 -28.41 -23.14 -11.61
CA GLN A 11 -29.27 -23.68 -10.55
C GLN A 11 -29.04 -22.97 -9.22
N GLU A 12 -27.80 -22.55 -8.93
CA GLU A 12 -27.50 -21.75 -7.73
C GLU A 12 -28.10 -20.34 -7.84
N THR A 13 -28.00 -19.71 -9.02
CA THR A 13 -28.65 -18.42 -9.27
C THR A 13 -30.16 -18.53 -9.16
N LEU A 14 -30.78 -19.61 -9.63
CA LEU A 14 -32.22 -19.87 -9.48
C LEU A 14 -32.63 -19.98 -8.00
N LYS A 15 -31.81 -20.57 -7.14
CA LYS A 15 -32.04 -20.62 -5.69
C LYS A 15 -32.06 -19.21 -5.08
N LEU A 16 -31.10 -18.34 -5.47
CA LEU A 16 -31.07 -16.95 -5.04
C LEU A 16 -32.29 -16.18 -5.55
N LEU A 17 -32.64 -16.35 -6.82
CA LEU A 17 -33.82 -15.69 -7.40
C LEU A 17 -35.10 -16.12 -6.69
N LYS A 18 -35.23 -17.36 -6.24
CA LYS A 18 -36.34 -17.84 -5.41
C LYS A 18 -36.42 -17.10 -4.07
N ILE A 19 -35.28 -16.82 -3.46
CA ILE A 19 -35.24 -16.03 -2.21
C ILE A 19 -35.90 -14.65 -2.45
N ILE A 20 -35.55 -13.99 -3.54
CA ILE A 20 -36.04 -12.65 -3.86
C ILE A 20 -37.50 -12.67 -4.35
N THR A 21 -37.88 -13.64 -5.20
CA THR A 21 -39.16 -13.66 -5.85
C THR A 21 -40.28 -14.39 -5.10
N GLU A 22 -39.94 -15.34 -4.25
CA GLU A 22 -40.88 -16.18 -3.50
C GLU A 22 -40.81 -15.92 -1.99
N TYR A 23 -39.62 -16.10 -1.37
CA TYR A 23 -39.48 -16.03 0.09
C TYR A 23 -39.51 -14.60 0.62
N TRP A 24 -38.86 -13.65 -0.05
CA TRP A 24 -38.87 -12.24 0.39
C TRP A 24 -40.27 -11.63 0.44
N PRO A 25 -41.14 -11.78 -0.59
CA PRO A 25 -42.53 -11.35 -0.52
C PRO A 25 -43.33 -12.01 0.60
N GLN A 26 -43.07 -13.29 0.90
CA GLN A 26 -43.74 -14.01 2.02
C GLN A 26 -43.32 -13.41 3.37
N ILE A 27 -42.03 -13.18 3.58
CA ILE A 27 -41.50 -12.55 4.81
C ILE A 27 -42.08 -11.14 5.00
N LEU A 28 -42.18 -10.34 3.92
CA LEU A 28 -42.77 -9.02 3.97
C LEU A 28 -44.27 -9.07 4.37
N ALA A 29 -45.00 -10.03 3.79
CA ALA A 29 -46.42 -10.21 4.12
C ALA A 29 -46.63 -10.64 5.57
N GLU A 30 -45.80 -11.58 6.10
CA GLU A 30 -45.83 -12.03 7.50
C GLU A 30 -45.51 -10.88 8.48
N ARG A 31 -44.55 -10.03 8.12
CA ARG A 31 -44.16 -8.86 8.93
C ARG A 31 -45.07 -7.64 8.71
N LYS A 32 -46.08 -7.72 7.85
CA LYS A 32 -46.93 -6.59 7.43
C LYS A 32 -46.13 -5.37 6.97
N ALA A 33 -45.02 -5.65 6.26
CA ALA A 33 -44.06 -4.67 5.77
C ALA A 33 -44.13 -4.61 4.24
N VAL A 34 -43.62 -3.54 3.67
CA VAL A 34 -43.50 -3.35 2.22
C VAL A 34 -42.05 -3.05 1.88
N ASP A 35 -41.54 -3.61 0.79
CA ASP A 35 -40.22 -3.28 0.27
C ASP A 35 -40.16 -1.78 -0.06
N CYS A 36 -39.02 -1.13 0.23
CA CYS A 36 -38.82 0.30 0.06
C CYS A 36 -38.97 0.75 -1.41
N CYS A 37 -38.57 -0.10 -2.38
CA CYS A 37 -38.69 0.17 -3.80
C CYS A 37 -40.17 0.05 -4.23
N ASP A 38 -40.91 -0.94 -3.72
CA ASP A 38 -42.34 -1.11 -3.98
C ASP A 38 -43.16 0.02 -3.34
N LEU A 39 -42.83 0.40 -2.09
CA LEU A 39 -43.47 1.56 -1.44
C LEU A 39 -43.28 2.83 -2.26
N LYS A 40 -42.09 3.10 -2.76
CA LYS A 40 -41.78 4.26 -3.60
C LYS A 40 -42.63 4.26 -4.89
N ASN A 41 -42.72 3.11 -5.56
CA ASN A 41 -43.53 2.98 -6.76
C ASN A 41 -45.02 3.21 -6.47
N ARG A 42 -45.53 2.61 -5.39
CA ARG A 42 -46.96 2.81 -4.98
C ARG A 42 -47.25 4.25 -4.64
N LEU A 43 -46.39 4.96 -3.96
CA LEU A 43 -46.53 6.37 -3.65
C LEU A 43 -46.56 7.23 -4.92
N LEU A 44 -45.66 6.97 -5.89
CA LEU A 44 -45.67 7.71 -7.17
C LEU A 44 -46.95 7.47 -7.99
N PHE A 45 -47.41 6.21 -8.09
CA PHE A 45 -48.67 5.89 -8.75
C PHE A 45 -49.88 6.52 -8.04
N HIS A 46 -49.87 6.47 -6.70
CA HIS A 46 -50.94 7.08 -5.90
C HIS A 46 -50.99 8.60 -6.11
N GLN A 47 -49.85 9.27 -6.08
CA GLN A 47 -49.73 10.70 -6.31
C GLN A 47 -50.17 11.05 -7.74
N ALA A 48 -49.82 10.25 -8.74
CA ALA A 48 -50.30 10.44 -10.12
C ALA A 48 -51.83 10.33 -10.22
N ALA A 49 -52.42 9.30 -9.60
CA ALA A 49 -53.89 9.12 -9.57
C ALA A 49 -54.60 10.25 -8.84
N LEU A 50 -54.03 10.73 -7.73
CA LEU A 50 -54.55 11.89 -6.99
C LEU A 50 -54.62 13.15 -7.89
N TRP A 51 -53.52 13.47 -8.55
CA TRP A 51 -53.44 14.65 -9.40
C TRP A 51 -54.30 14.55 -10.65
N GLN A 52 -54.53 13.37 -11.18
CA GLN A 52 -55.53 13.18 -12.24
C GLN A 52 -56.95 13.47 -11.78
N LYS A 53 -57.28 13.13 -10.52
CA LYS A 53 -58.60 13.33 -9.95
C LYS A 53 -58.85 14.77 -9.46
N GLU A 54 -57.88 15.33 -8.72
CA GLU A 54 -58.05 16.58 -7.96
C GLU A 54 -57.52 17.83 -8.66
N LYS A 55 -56.74 17.70 -9.75
CA LYS A 55 -56.15 18.77 -10.57
C LYS A 55 -55.74 20.01 -9.75
N THR A 56 -54.69 19.84 -8.94
CA THR A 56 -54.19 20.94 -8.11
C THR A 56 -53.90 22.21 -8.91
N GLN A 57 -54.17 23.38 -8.30
CA GLN A 57 -53.85 24.70 -8.85
C GLN A 57 -52.42 25.18 -8.47
N GLN A 58 -51.70 24.41 -7.71
CA GLN A 58 -50.31 24.71 -7.37
C GLN A 58 -49.39 24.55 -8.59
N ASN A 59 -48.28 25.29 -8.59
CA ASN A 59 -47.24 25.11 -9.60
C ASN A 59 -46.50 23.81 -9.30
N VAL A 60 -46.53 22.87 -10.21
CA VAL A 60 -45.82 21.58 -10.10
C VAL A 60 -44.80 21.50 -11.23
N VAL A 61 -43.51 21.47 -10.86
CA VAL A 61 -42.41 21.44 -11.81
C VAL A 61 -41.62 20.14 -11.64
N ALA A 62 -41.39 19.44 -12.74
CA ALA A 62 -40.49 18.32 -12.83
C ALA A 62 -39.31 18.70 -13.72
N ALA A 63 -38.07 18.67 -13.17
CA ALA A 63 -36.88 19.07 -13.92
C ALA A 63 -35.79 17.99 -13.89
N GLY A 64 -35.13 17.76 -15.01
CA GLY A 64 -33.95 16.90 -15.12
C GLY A 64 -34.20 15.41 -14.88
N ILE A 65 -35.42 14.94 -14.96
CA ILE A 65 -35.80 13.54 -14.78
C ILE A 65 -35.51 12.78 -16.07
N THR A 66 -34.67 11.78 -16.00
CA THR A 66 -34.30 10.85 -17.10
C THR A 66 -34.80 9.43 -16.85
N ALA A 67 -35.36 9.14 -15.67
CA ALA A 67 -35.81 7.80 -15.31
C ALA A 67 -37.07 7.40 -16.04
N CYS A 68 -37.07 6.27 -16.75
CA CYS A 68 -38.19 5.74 -17.52
C CYS A 68 -38.99 4.65 -16.80
N PHE A 69 -39.00 4.64 -15.45
CA PHE A 69 -39.84 3.69 -14.69
C PHE A 69 -41.30 3.98 -14.86
N PRO A 70 -42.17 2.94 -14.96
CA PRO A 70 -43.63 3.16 -15.18
C PRO A 70 -44.29 4.11 -14.18
N SER A 71 -43.91 4.05 -12.91
CA SER A 71 -44.41 4.94 -11.85
C SER A 71 -44.00 6.41 -12.07
N VAL A 72 -42.77 6.66 -12.51
CA VAL A 72 -42.26 8.01 -12.83
C VAL A 72 -42.97 8.54 -14.08
N VAL A 73 -43.12 7.72 -15.13
CA VAL A 73 -43.84 8.10 -16.36
C VAL A 73 -45.29 8.42 -16.07
N ALA A 74 -45.97 7.64 -15.22
CA ALA A 74 -47.35 7.92 -14.81
C ALA A 74 -47.45 9.30 -14.09
N LEU A 75 -46.50 9.57 -13.18
CA LEU A 75 -46.46 10.86 -12.49
C LEU A 75 -46.19 12.03 -13.46
N LEU A 76 -45.24 11.89 -14.39
CA LEU A 76 -44.94 12.91 -15.40
C LEU A 76 -46.17 13.18 -16.33
N LYS A 77 -46.90 12.12 -16.73
CA LYS A 77 -48.13 12.26 -17.48
C LYS A 77 -49.17 13.08 -16.71
N SER A 78 -49.32 12.79 -15.40
CA SER A 78 -50.26 13.54 -14.56
C SER A 78 -49.83 15.00 -14.42
N ILE A 79 -48.55 15.30 -14.23
CA ILE A 79 -48.02 16.67 -14.16
C ILE A 79 -48.32 17.45 -15.44
N ARG A 80 -48.11 16.82 -16.63
CA ARG A 80 -48.42 17.46 -17.91
C ARG A 80 -49.89 17.86 -18.05
N GLU A 81 -50.79 17.14 -17.39
CA GLU A 81 -52.23 17.38 -17.43
C GLU A 81 -52.70 18.39 -16.37
N LEU A 82 -51.85 18.81 -15.46
CA LEU A 82 -52.17 19.84 -14.49
C LEU A 82 -52.25 21.24 -15.12
N PRO A 83 -53.09 22.13 -14.61
CA PRO A 83 -53.23 23.51 -15.14
C PRO A 83 -51.95 24.33 -15.07
N ARG A 84 -51.06 24.03 -14.10
CA ARG A 84 -49.77 24.70 -13.86
C ARG A 84 -48.65 23.65 -13.69
N GLY A 85 -48.73 22.58 -14.49
CA GLY A 85 -47.72 21.54 -14.50
C GLY A 85 -46.70 21.79 -15.61
N GLU A 86 -45.42 21.73 -15.28
CA GLU A 86 -44.32 21.94 -16.22
C GLU A 86 -43.30 20.81 -16.12
N ILE A 87 -42.80 20.39 -17.28
CA ILE A 87 -41.72 19.37 -17.36
C ILE A 87 -40.53 19.96 -18.11
N TYR A 88 -39.37 20.02 -17.47
CA TYR A 88 -38.14 20.49 -18.08
C TYR A 88 -37.20 19.31 -18.36
N PHE A 89 -36.93 19.11 -19.64
CA PHE A 89 -35.95 18.10 -20.08
C PHE A 89 -34.57 18.72 -20.17
N ALA A 90 -33.55 18.02 -19.67
CA ALA A 90 -32.14 18.40 -19.82
C ALA A 90 -31.52 17.65 -21.01
N GLY A 91 -30.66 18.32 -21.78
CA GLY A 91 -29.82 17.68 -22.78
C GLY A 91 -30.51 17.13 -24.03
N ILE A 92 -31.63 17.70 -24.45
CA ILE A 92 -32.23 17.38 -25.76
C ILE A 92 -31.41 18.05 -26.86
N ASP A 93 -30.85 17.24 -27.76
CA ASP A 93 -30.02 17.68 -28.88
C ASP A 93 -30.87 18.18 -30.03
N ARG A 94 -30.72 19.45 -30.39
CA ARG A 94 -31.41 20.10 -31.50
C ARG A 94 -30.76 19.92 -32.83
N PHE A 95 -29.45 19.64 -32.85
CA PHE A 95 -28.65 19.43 -34.04
C PHE A 95 -28.75 17.99 -34.56
N ALA A 96 -29.32 17.06 -33.77
CA ALA A 96 -29.54 15.69 -34.17
C ALA A 96 -30.58 15.63 -35.30
N ASP A 97 -30.14 15.33 -36.53
CA ASP A 97 -31.04 15.07 -37.65
C ASP A 97 -31.83 13.75 -37.46
N ASN A 98 -32.75 13.44 -38.37
CA ASN A 98 -33.60 12.24 -38.23
C ASN A 98 -32.79 10.95 -38.30
N SER A 99 -31.79 10.85 -39.19
CA SER A 99 -30.94 9.66 -39.26
C SER A 99 -30.10 9.47 -38.00
N TYR A 100 -29.66 10.57 -37.39
CA TYR A 100 -28.98 10.56 -36.09
C TYR A 100 -29.91 10.03 -35.00
N TRP A 101 -31.12 10.63 -34.89
CA TRP A 101 -32.09 10.26 -33.89
C TRP A 101 -32.57 8.80 -33.99
N ASP A 102 -32.76 8.31 -35.22
CA ASP A 102 -33.19 6.94 -35.48
C ASP A 102 -32.05 5.94 -35.05
N ALA A 103 -30.81 6.33 -35.22
CA ALA A 103 -29.64 5.52 -34.86
C ALA A 103 -29.28 5.54 -33.35
N VAL A 104 -30.00 6.32 -32.53
CA VAL A 104 -29.81 6.37 -31.06
C VAL A 104 -30.19 5.03 -30.43
N ASP A 105 -29.23 4.35 -29.85
CA ASP A 105 -29.36 3.10 -29.08
C ASP A 105 -29.13 3.32 -27.57
N GLU A 106 -29.24 2.28 -26.76
CA GLU A 106 -29.11 2.33 -25.29
C GLU A 106 -27.73 2.81 -24.77
N THR A 107 -26.71 2.79 -25.61
CA THR A 107 -25.37 3.28 -25.25
C THR A 107 -25.19 4.78 -25.52
N HIS A 108 -26.20 5.41 -26.09
CA HIS A 108 -26.11 6.80 -26.53
C HIS A 108 -26.66 7.79 -25.47
N PRO A 109 -26.07 8.99 -25.32
CA PRO A 109 -26.51 10.02 -24.36
C PRO A 109 -28.00 10.41 -24.45
N LEU A 110 -28.58 10.41 -25.65
CA LEU A 110 -29.97 10.80 -25.89
C LEU A 110 -31.00 9.67 -25.68
N TYR A 111 -30.58 8.46 -25.40
CA TYR A 111 -31.45 7.29 -25.32
C TYR A 111 -32.55 7.44 -24.30
N GLU A 112 -32.25 7.86 -23.07
CA GLU A 112 -33.21 8.06 -22.01
C GLU A 112 -34.26 9.13 -22.39
N ASN A 113 -33.80 10.24 -22.97
CA ASN A 113 -34.68 11.30 -23.45
C ASN A 113 -35.57 10.79 -24.59
N LYS A 114 -35.04 9.99 -25.54
CA LYS A 114 -35.82 9.39 -26.62
C LYS A 114 -36.93 8.52 -26.07
N ILE A 115 -36.60 7.57 -25.19
CA ILE A 115 -37.61 6.67 -24.60
C ILE A 115 -38.62 7.43 -23.75
N LEU A 116 -38.17 8.41 -22.95
CA LEU A 116 -39.07 9.20 -22.11
C LEU A 116 -40.07 9.99 -22.96
N LEU A 117 -39.65 10.65 -24.03
CA LEU A 117 -40.53 11.36 -24.97
C LEU A 117 -41.53 10.41 -25.64
N GLU A 118 -41.06 9.23 -26.06
CA GLU A 118 -41.95 8.19 -26.65
C GLU A 118 -43.02 7.74 -25.65
N LEU A 119 -42.60 7.40 -24.40
CA LEU A 119 -43.53 6.99 -23.34
C LEU A 119 -44.55 8.09 -22.94
N LEU A 120 -44.14 9.35 -23.00
CA LEU A 120 -45.00 10.49 -22.76
C LEU A 120 -45.87 10.86 -23.96
N GLY A 121 -45.62 10.28 -25.14
CA GLY A 121 -46.31 10.64 -26.39
C GLY A 121 -46.00 12.07 -26.85
N ILE A 122 -44.77 12.54 -26.66
CA ILE A 122 -44.32 13.88 -27.01
C ILE A 122 -43.37 13.81 -28.21
N ASN A 123 -43.67 14.57 -29.26
CA ASN A 123 -42.73 14.70 -30.38
C ASN A 123 -41.57 15.61 -29.95
N ARG A 124 -40.33 15.20 -30.22
CA ARG A 124 -39.14 16.00 -29.86
C ARG A 124 -39.15 17.43 -30.39
N LYS A 125 -39.76 17.64 -31.58
CA LYS A 125 -39.88 18.96 -32.21
C LYS A 125 -40.91 19.89 -31.53
N SER A 126 -41.77 19.35 -30.67
CA SER A 126 -42.74 20.12 -29.91
C SER A 126 -42.22 20.55 -28.52
N VAL A 127 -41.03 20.12 -28.16
CA VAL A 127 -40.39 20.61 -26.93
C VAL A 127 -39.90 22.03 -27.14
N ILE A 128 -40.36 22.94 -26.26
CA ILE A 128 -40.09 24.36 -26.36
C ILE A 128 -38.81 24.66 -25.56
N ASP A 129 -37.98 25.51 -26.12
CA ASP A 129 -36.78 25.95 -25.43
C ASP A 129 -37.10 27.04 -24.41
N ILE A 130 -36.49 26.92 -23.23
CA ILE A 130 -36.63 27.93 -22.18
C ILE A 130 -35.89 29.21 -22.59
N SER A 131 -34.78 29.12 -23.26
CA SER A 131 -33.97 30.23 -23.74
C SER A 131 -33.25 29.87 -25.02
N ALA A 132 -32.82 30.85 -25.79
CA ALA A 132 -31.90 30.62 -26.89
C ALA A 132 -30.58 30.01 -26.37
N PRO A 133 -29.96 29.11 -27.13
CA PRO A 133 -28.67 28.49 -26.72
C PRO A 133 -27.62 29.59 -26.58
N LEU A 134 -26.94 29.61 -25.44
CA LEU A 134 -25.90 30.61 -25.18
C LEU A 134 -24.68 30.41 -26.12
N ARG A 135 -24.46 29.17 -26.55
CA ARG A 135 -23.30 28.79 -27.39
C ARG A 135 -23.73 27.74 -28.45
N PRO A 136 -24.46 28.12 -29.48
CA PRO A 136 -24.99 27.18 -30.46
C PRO A 136 -23.88 26.38 -31.16
N GLU A 137 -22.76 26.98 -31.48
CA GLU A 137 -21.64 26.26 -32.11
C GLU A 137 -21.01 25.22 -31.17
N ARG A 138 -20.96 25.49 -29.85
CA ARG A 138 -20.53 24.52 -28.86
C ARG A 138 -21.49 23.33 -28.78
N GLU A 139 -22.77 23.56 -28.73
CA GLU A 139 -23.78 22.50 -28.68
C GLU A 139 -23.73 21.67 -29.97
N ARG A 140 -23.57 22.30 -31.13
CA ARG A 140 -23.37 21.61 -32.42
C ARG A 140 -22.11 20.74 -32.40
N PHE A 141 -21.04 21.23 -31.82
CA PHE A 141 -19.79 20.46 -31.68
C PHE A 141 -19.97 19.24 -30.76
N ILE A 142 -20.65 19.39 -29.63
CA ILE A 142 -20.97 18.28 -28.72
C ILE A 142 -21.85 17.25 -29.42
N SER A 143 -22.88 17.68 -30.20
CA SER A 143 -23.70 16.81 -30.99
C SER A 143 -22.86 15.96 -31.94
N GLU A 144 -21.92 16.57 -32.68
CA GLU A 144 -21.02 15.82 -33.57
C GLU A 144 -20.12 14.85 -32.83
N ILE A 145 -19.54 15.24 -31.70
CA ILE A 145 -18.75 14.31 -30.87
C ILE A 145 -19.57 13.06 -30.50
N MET A 146 -20.85 13.23 -30.22
CA MET A 146 -21.72 12.13 -29.77
C MET A 146 -22.46 11.42 -30.92
N ARG A 147 -22.28 11.82 -32.17
CA ARG A 147 -22.96 11.21 -33.33
C ARG A 147 -22.89 9.68 -33.29
N PRO A 148 -24.02 8.94 -33.40
CA PRO A 148 -24.04 7.47 -33.35
C PRO A 148 -23.12 6.83 -34.39
N ALA A 149 -22.45 5.73 -34.04
CA ALA A 149 -21.51 5.03 -34.90
C ALA A 149 -22.06 4.67 -36.28
N PRO A 150 -23.32 4.19 -36.45
CA PRO A 150 -23.85 3.86 -37.76
C PRO A 150 -23.97 5.04 -38.74
N VAL A 151 -23.93 6.27 -38.25
CA VAL A 151 -24.07 7.50 -39.04
C VAL A 151 -22.86 8.44 -38.89
N SER A 152 -21.74 7.92 -38.41
CA SER A 152 -20.49 8.69 -38.22
C SER A 152 -19.75 8.97 -39.54
N ASP A 153 -20.13 8.35 -40.64
CA ASP A 153 -19.63 8.65 -42.00
C ASP A 153 -19.86 10.12 -42.38
N LYS A 154 -20.85 10.79 -41.78
CA LYS A 154 -21.10 12.23 -41.95
C LYS A 154 -19.97 13.11 -41.48
N TRP A 155 -19.09 12.65 -40.63
CA TRP A 155 -17.86 13.38 -40.26
C TRP A 155 -16.91 13.67 -41.43
N ARG A 156 -17.02 12.91 -42.54
CA ARG A 156 -16.25 13.16 -43.76
C ARG A 156 -16.69 14.44 -44.48
N ASN A 157 -17.93 14.86 -44.27
CA ASN A 157 -18.57 15.98 -44.97
C ASN A 157 -19.31 16.89 -43.99
N LEU A 158 -18.61 17.36 -42.94
CA LEU A 158 -19.18 18.34 -42.03
C LEU A 158 -19.40 19.66 -42.75
N PRO A 159 -20.46 20.41 -42.41
CA PRO A 159 -20.78 21.67 -43.07
C PRO A 159 -19.67 22.70 -42.97
N SER A 160 -19.37 23.42 -44.05
CA SER A 160 -18.27 24.41 -44.13
C SER A 160 -18.54 25.68 -43.32
N ASP A 161 -19.76 25.87 -42.85
CA ASP A 161 -20.20 27.00 -42.01
C ASP A 161 -19.91 26.77 -40.52
N PHE A 162 -19.24 25.66 -40.18
CA PHE A 162 -18.96 25.32 -38.79
C PHE A 162 -17.83 26.19 -38.22
N ASP A 163 -18.16 27.10 -37.29
CA ASP A 163 -17.16 27.93 -36.63
C ASP A 163 -16.49 27.17 -35.46
N ILE A 164 -15.39 26.50 -35.77
CA ILE A 164 -14.61 25.72 -34.80
C ILE A 164 -14.06 26.60 -33.66
N THR A 165 -13.70 27.86 -33.95
CA THR A 165 -13.13 28.78 -32.95
C THR A 165 -14.17 29.11 -31.87
N ARG A 166 -15.39 29.41 -32.27
CA ARG A 166 -16.50 29.63 -31.33
C ARG A 166 -16.93 28.34 -30.64
N ALA A 167 -16.93 27.23 -31.34
CA ALA A 167 -17.27 25.93 -30.78
C ALA A 167 -16.35 25.51 -29.66
N THR A 168 -15.05 25.75 -29.78
CA THR A 168 -14.01 25.35 -28.82
C THR A 168 -13.58 26.46 -27.85
N SER A 169 -14.10 27.68 -28.00
CA SER A 169 -13.79 28.81 -27.11
C SER A 169 -14.05 28.45 -25.66
N GLY A 170 -13.05 28.53 -24.76
CA GLY A 170 -13.14 28.16 -23.34
C GLY A 170 -13.02 26.65 -23.08
N ILE A 171 -12.77 25.79 -24.10
CA ILE A 171 -12.32 24.42 -23.87
C ILE A 171 -10.80 24.39 -23.84
N SER A 172 -10.22 23.79 -22.82
CA SER A 172 -8.79 23.55 -22.74
C SER A 172 -8.49 22.10 -22.38
N PHE A 173 -7.29 21.64 -22.78
CA PHE A 173 -6.84 20.28 -22.56
C PHE A 173 -5.44 20.28 -21.93
N ILE A 174 -5.29 19.55 -20.81
CA ILE A 174 -4.02 19.37 -20.10
C ILE A 174 -3.66 17.88 -20.12
N ASN A 175 -2.54 17.54 -20.72
CA ASN A 175 -2.02 16.18 -20.75
C ASN A 175 -0.80 16.10 -19.85
N CYS A 176 -0.90 15.31 -18.77
CA CYS A 176 0.15 15.14 -17.76
C CYS A 176 0.81 13.75 -17.90
N ASN A 177 2.07 13.64 -17.49
CA ASN A 177 2.77 12.36 -17.55
C ASN A 177 2.23 11.38 -16.49
N THR A 178 1.95 11.88 -15.28
CA THR A 178 1.49 11.08 -14.13
C THR A 178 0.23 11.65 -13.52
N GLN A 179 -0.48 10.84 -12.73
CA GLN A 179 -1.66 11.28 -11.96
C GLN A 179 -1.30 12.32 -10.88
N ARG A 180 -0.06 12.29 -10.36
CA ARG A 180 0.44 13.30 -9.42
C ARG A 180 0.54 14.68 -10.10
N ASP A 181 1.12 14.71 -11.29
CA ASP A 181 1.25 15.95 -12.06
C ASP A 181 -0.11 16.50 -12.46
N GLU A 182 -1.05 15.62 -12.81
CA GLU A 182 -2.44 15.97 -13.11
C GLU A 182 -3.11 16.61 -11.88
N ALA A 183 -3.00 15.98 -10.71
CA ALA A 183 -3.58 16.49 -9.47
C ALA A 183 -3.04 17.88 -9.11
N LEU A 184 -1.74 18.09 -9.23
CA LEU A 184 -1.12 19.40 -8.96
C LEU A 184 -1.51 20.45 -9.99
N ALA A 185 -1.58 20.09 -11.30
CA ALA A 185 -2.04 21.00 -12.35
C ALA A 185 -3.50 21.46 -12.12
N ILE A 186 -4.38 20.53 -11.72
CA ILE A 186 -5.77 20.81 -11.35
C ILE A 186 -5.82 21.74 -10.13
N ALA A 187 -5.06 21.43 -9.07
CA ALA A 187 -5.02 22.25 -7.86
C ALA A 187 -4.54 23.68 -8.14
N LEU A 188 -3.52 23.84 -8.97
CA LEU A 188 -3.02 25.16 -9.41
C LEU A 188 -4.09 25.93 -10.19
N LYS A 189 -4.82 25.25 -11.09
CA LYS A 189 -5.93 25.88 -11.82
C LYS A 189 -7.06 26.30 -10.89
N MET A 190 -7.46 25.43 -9.96
CA MET A 190 -8.50 25.78 -8.97
C MET A 190 -8.05 26.95 -8.09
N ARG A 191 -6.78 26.98 -7.68
CA ARG A 191 -6.23 28.11 -6.93
C ARG A 191 -6.20 29.40 -7.77
N GLU A 192 -5.84 29.32 -9.06
CA GLU A 192 -5.84 30.49 -9.95
C GLU A 192 -7.22 31.12 -10.04
N VAL A 193 -8.29 30.31 -10.13
CA VAL A 193 -9.69 30.82 -10.20
C VAL A 193 -10.03 31.72 -9.02
N LEU A 194 -9.39 31.50 -7.85
CA LEU A 194 -9.63 32.33 -6.68
C LEU A 194 -9.07 33.76 -6.82
N ASN A 195 -8.18 34.01 -7.78
CA ASN A 195 -7.69 35.36 -8.10
C ASN A 195 -8.77 36.24 -8.77
N TYR A 196 -9.80 35.61 -9.34
CA TYR A 196 -10.92 36.30 -9.96
C TYR A 196 -12.08 36.41 -8.95
N PRO A 197 -12.55 37.63 -8.62
CA PRO A 197 -13.66 37.79 -7.70
C PRO A 197 -14.88 36.97 -8.10
N GLU A 198 -15.51 36.34 -7.12
CA GLU A 198 -16.77 35.58 -7.25
C GLU A 198 -16.76 34.36 -8.19
N LYS A 199 -15.67 34.12 -8.95
CA LYS A 199 -15.59 32.94 -9.82
C LYS A 199 -15.53 31.64 -9.04
N THR A 200 -16.23 30.63 -9.55
CA THR A 200 -16.37 29.31 -8.97
C THR A 200 -15.70 28.24 -9.85
N ALA A 201 -15.14 27.18 -9.23
CA ALA A 201 -14.59 26.05 -9.95
C ALA A 201 -15.00 24.72 -9.30
N ALA A 202 -15.28 23.73 -10.16
CA ALA A 202 -15.51 22.36 -9.71
C ALA A 202 -14.63 21.37 -10.47
N LEU A 203 -13.97 20.49 -9.73
CA LEU A 203 -13.43 19.26 -10.27
C LEU A 203 -14.55 18.22 -10.30
N ILE A 204 -14.80 17.64 -11.48
CA ILE A 204 -15.77 16.56 -11.67
C ILE A 204 -14.99 15.31 -12.09
N THR A 205 -15.06 14.27 -11.28
CA THR A 205 -14.35 13.01 -11.56
C THR A 205 -15.03 11.79 -10.94
N TYR A 206 -14.89 10.64 -11.60
CA TYR A 206 -15.26 9.33 -11.05
C TYR A 206 -14.10 8.73 -10.22
N ASP A 207 -12.88 9.23 -10.41
CA ASP A 207 -11.72 8.72 -9.68
C ASP A 207 -11.57 9.39 -8.32
N ARG A 208 -11.80 8.60 -7.27
CA ARG A 208 -11.66 9.06 -5.88
C ARG A 208 -10.21 9.24 -5.46
N ASN A 209 -9.26 8.58 -6.14
CA ASN A 209 -7.83 8.76 -5.87
C ASN A 209 -7.36 10.12 -6.39
N LEU A 210 -7.75 10.48 -7.61
CA LEU A 210 -7.50 11.82 -8.14
C LEU A 210 -8.13 12.90 -7.25
N ALA A 211 -9.41 12.73 -6.86
CA ALA A 211 -10.11 13.67 -5.97
C ALA A 211 -9.33 13.92 -4.67
N ARG A 212 -8.90 12.85 -3.99
CA ARG A 212 -8.10 12.97 -2.75
C ARG A 212 -6.73 13.61 -2.97
N ARG A 213 -6.06 13.29 -4.09
CA ARG A 213 -4.77 13.90 -4.45
C ARG A 213 -4.92 15.41 -4.68
N VAL A 214 -5.97 15.84 -5.41
CA VAL A 214 -6.24 17.26 -5.64
C VAL A 214 -6.56 17.98 -4.33
N ALA A 215 -7.37 17.38 -3.45
CA ALA A 215 -7.65 17.96 -2.14
C ALA A 215 -6.35 18.14 -1.32
N ALA A 216 -5.47 17.13 -1.30
CA ALA A 216 -4.18 17.22 -0.61
C ALA A 216 -3.23 18.27 -1.23
N GLU A 217 -3.22 18.41 -2.57
CA GLU A 217 -2.41 19.46 -3.21
C GLU A 217 -2.96 20.86 -2.93
N LEU A 218 -4.29 21.02 -2.78
CA LEU A 218 -4.89 22.30 -2.38
C LEU A 218 -4.53 22.70 -0.94
N GLU A 219 -4.34 21.72 -0.04
CA GLU A 219 -3.88 22.00 1.33
C GLU A 219 -2.48 22.66 1.38
N ARG A 220 -1.62 22.45 0.38
CA ARG A 220 -0.33 23.15 0.24
C ARG A 220 -0.49 24.68 0.11
N PHE A 221 -1.67 25.12 -0.27
CA PHE A 221 -2.05 26.52 -0.42
C PHE A 221 -3.03 27.01 0.66
N ASP A 222 -3.16 26.27 1.76
CA ASP A 222 -4.11 26.52 2.86
C ASP A 222 -5.59 26.54 2.40
N ILE A 223 -5.90 25.81 1.34
CA ILE A 223 -7.25 25.71 0.78
C ILE A 223 -7.85 24.35 1.14
N LYS A 224 -8.91 24.37 1.94
CA LYS A 224 -9.74 23.20 2.17
C LYS A 224 -10.91 23.20 1.20
N VAL A 225 -11.03 22.17 0.39
CA VAL A 225 -12.09 22.02 -0.61
C VAL A 225 -13.20 21.12 -0.10
N ASP A 226 -14.44 21.41 -0.49
CA ASP A 226 -15.58 20.51 -0.26
C ASP A 226 -15.53 19.34 -1.25
N ASP A 227 -15.38 18.13 -0.72
CA ASP A 227 -15.50 16.88 -1.47
C ASP A 227 -16.86 16.22 -1.15
N SER A 228 -17.77 16.26 -2.12
CA SER A 228 -19.15 15.80 -1.96
C SER A 228 -19.26 14.31 -1.60
N ALA A 229 -18.34 13.48 -2.04
CA ALA A 229 -18.33 12.06 -1.69
C ALA A 229 -17.86 11.81 -0.26
N GLY A 230 -17.03 12.70 0.29
CA GLY A 230 -16.43 12.51 1.60
C GLY A 230 -15.46 11.33 1.63
N ILE A 231 -15.14 10.88 2.84
CA ILE A 231 -14.28 9.72 3.09
C ILE A 231 -15.15 8.61 3.70
N PRO A 232 -15.12 7.36 3.20
CA PRO A 232 -15.78 6.25 3.87
C PRO A 232 -15.38 6.18 5.34
N LEU A 233 -16.34 5.96 6.23
CA LEU A 233 -16.08 5.88 7.68
C LEU A 233 -15.01 4.83 7.99
N SER A 234 -14.99 3.71 7.26
CA SER A 234 -13.98 2.64 7.38
C SER A 234 -12.53 3.11 7.14
N LEU A 235 -12.33 4.20 6.40
CA LEU A 235 -11.02 4.83 6.12
C LEU A 235 -10.73 6.03 7.03
N SER A 236 -11.68 6.46 7.84
CA SER A 236 -11.47 7.53 8.83
C SER A 236 -10.58 7.03 9.98
N PRO A 237 -9.87 7.91 10.70
CA PRO A 237 -9.07 7.49 11.84
C PRO A 237 -9.85 6.67 12.87
N VAL A 238 -11.11 7.02 13.15
CA VAL A 238 -11.96 6.27 14.07
C VAL A 238 -12.33 4.89 13.51
N GLY A 239 -12.74 4.83 12.24
CA GLY A 239 -13.09 3.55 11.60
C GLY A 239 -11.89 2.61 11.48
N VAL A 240 -10.70 3.14 11.17
CA VAL A 240 -9.45 2.36 11.17
C VAL A 240 -9.14 1.83 12.58
N PHE A 241 -9.32 2.65 13.61
CA PHE A 241 -9.08 2.21 14.99
C PHE A 241 -10.00 1.06 15.41
N LEU A 242 -11.30 1.19 15.14
CA LEU A 242 -12.26 0.11 15.39
C LEU A 242 -11.88 -1.16 14.62
N ARG A 243 -11.53 -1.06 13.36
CA ARG A 243 -11.09 -2.20 12.57
C ARG A 243 -9.88 -2.89 13.18
N LEU A 244 -8.83 -2.12 13.54
CA LEU A 244 -7.60 -2.68 14.11
C LEU A 244 -7.82 -3.38 15.46
N ILE A 245 -8.74 -2.90 16.29
CA ILE A 245 -9.12 -3.57 17.53
C ILE A 245 -9.75 -4.93 17.24
N ALA A 246 -10.69 -4.99 16.29
CA ALA A 246 -11.34 -6.23 15.91
C ALA A 246 -10.36 -7.23 15.26
N GLU A 247 -9.46 -6.77 14.37
CA GLU A 247 -8.39 -7.57 13.78
C GLU A 247 -7.44 -8.17 14.83
N ALA A 248 -7.07 -7.37 15.85
CA ALA A 248 -6.21 -7.83 16.93
C ALA A 248 -6.92 -8.77 17.91
N ALA A 249 -8.25 -8.62 18.09
CA ALA A 249 -9.04 -9.53 18.90
C ALA A 249 -9.31 -10.86 18.18
N GLU A 250 -9.52 -10.84 16.87
CA GLU A 250 -9.70 -12.06 16.06
C GLU A 250 -8.48 -12.99 16.13
N ASP A 251 -7.27 -12.42 16.19
CA ASP A 251 -6.02 -13.16 16.27
C ASP A 251 -5.06 -12.52 17.28
N CYS A 252 -5.31 -12.82 18.56
CA CYS A 252 -4.55 -12.27 19.68
C CYS A 252 -3.08 -12.73 19.74
N GLU A 253 -2.73 -13.79 19.01
CA GLU A 253 -1.35 -14.31 18.97
C GLU A 253 -0.49 -13.60 17.92
N SER A 254 -1.10 -12.88 16.97
CA SER A 254 -0.39 -12.15 15.93
C SER A 254 0.26 -10.87 16.49
N GLU A 255 1.58 -10.90 16.66
CA GLU A 255 2.36 -9.72 17.06
C GLU A 255 2.25 -8.58 16.03
N THR A 256 2.13 -8.90 14.75
CA THR A 256 1.99 -7.91 13.68
C THR A 256 0.69 -7.13 13.80
N LYS A 257 -0.46 -7.81 14.03
CA LYS A 257 -1.75 -7.15 14.25
C LYS A 257 -1.73 -6.31 15.54
N PHE A 258 -1.14 -6.85 16.59
CA PHE A 258 -1.02 -6.15 17.87
C PHE A 258 -0.18 -4.88 17.76
N ILE A 259 1.03 -4.95 17.17
CA ILE A 259 1.91 -3.79 16.96
C ILE A 259 1.25 -2.75 16.04
N THR A 260 0.51 -3.19 15.03
CA THR A 260 -0.25 -2.28 14.15
C THR A 260 -1.27 -1.48 14.94
N LEU A 261 -2.02 -2.12 15.84
CA LEU A 261 -2.94 -1.44 16.74
C LEU A 261 -2.21 -0.46 17.66
N LEU A 262 -1.08 -0.87 18.28
CA LEU A 262 -0.31 -0.01 19.19
C LEU A 262 0.20 1.28 18.52
N LYS A 263 0.43 1.26 17.22
CA LYS A 263 0.89 2.44 16.44
C LYS A 263 -0.23 3.42 16.08
N HIS A 264 -1.49 3.06 16.32
CA HIS A 264 -2.61 3.93 15.99
C HIS A 264 -2.66 5.17 16.90
N PRO A 265 -2.95 6.39 16.35
CA PRO A 265 -2.97 7.64 17.14
C PRO A 265 -3.92 7.64 18.35
N PHE A 266 -5.02 6.91 18.28
CA PHE A 266 -5.98 6.77 19.39
C PHE A 266 -5.57 5.76 20.45
N MET A 267 -4.49 5.01 20.24
CA MET A 267 -4.01 4.05 21.24
C MET A 267 -3.22 4.78 22.32
N LEU A 268 -3.82 5.00 23.51
CA LEU A 268 -3.25 5.80 24.60
C LEU A 268 -3.25 5.06 25.95
N CYS A 269 -4.26 4.23 26.24
CA CYS A 269 -4.37 3.40 27.44
C CYS A 269 -4.14 4.17 28.75
N GLY A 270 -4.77 5.34 28.90
CA GLY A 270 -4.63 6.18 30.11
C GLY A 270 -3.32 6.96 30.21
N GLN A 271 -2.57 7.10 29.12
CA GLN A 271 -1.27 7.77 29.11
C GLN A 271 -1.22 8.95 28.13
N ASP A 272 -0.19 9.79 28.27
CA ASP A 272 0.13 10.78 27.26
C ASP A 272 0.59 10.12 25.95
N ALA A 273 0.24 10.73 24.83
CA ALA A 273 0.55 10.19 23.52
C ALA A 273 2.06 9.99 23.28
N ALA A 274 2.92 10.88 23.79
CA ALA A 274 4.36 10.77 23.68
C ALA A 274 4.92 9.58 24.48
N ASP A 275 4.42 9.39 25.71
CA ASP A 275 4.89 8.31 26.59
C ASP A 275 4.38 6.95 26.11
N PHE A 276 3.13 6.87 25.66
CA PHE A 276 2.62 5.65 25.05
C PHE A 276 3.41 5.23 23.81
N ARG A 277 3.69 6.18 22.90
CA ARG A 277 4.48 5.91 21.69
C ARG A 277 5.89 5.40 21.99
N LYS A 278 6.57 6.00 22.99
CA LYS A 278 7.89 5.50 23.44
C LYS A 278 7.82 4.04 23.88
N LYS A 279 6.79 3.68 24.67
CA LYS A 279 6.57 2.29 25.09
C LYS A 279 6.25 1.37 23.94
N ALA A 280 5.40 1.79 23.00
CA ALA A 280 5.06 1.00 21.81
C ALA A 280 6.30 0.73 20.93
N TYR A 281 7.17 1.74 20.73
CA TYR A 281 8.44 1.55 20.00
C TYR A 281 9.40 0.64 20.77
N ALA A 282 9.49 0.76 22.09
CA ALA A 282 10.33 -0.12 22.89
C ALA A 282 9.84 -1.58 22.82
N TYR A 283 8.52 -1.78 22.87
CA TYR A 283 7.91 -3.11 22.66
C TYR A 283 8.25 -3.70 21.31
N GLU A 284 7.99 -2.95 20.23
CA GLU A 284 8.29 -3.40 18.86
C GLU A 284 9.79 -3.74 18.70
N THR A 285 10.68 -2.88 19.23
CA THR A 285 12.13 -3.11 19.16
C THR A 285 12.51 -4.41 19.88
N ALA A 286 11.96 -4.65 21.07
CA ALA A 286 12.21 -5.88 21.81
C ALA A 286 11.68 -7.13 21.07
N MET A 287 10.51 -7.04 20.45
CA MET A 287 9.94 -8.14 19.65
C MET A 287 10.78 -8.45 18.41
N ARG A 288 11.29 -7.42 17.71
CA ARG A 288 12.17 -7.60 16.54
C ARG A 288 13.57 -8.11 16.90
N GLN A 289 14.00 -7.89 18.13
CA GLN A 289 15.31 -8.32 18.63
C GLN A 289 15.21 -9.59 19.49
N LYS A 290 14.27 -10.50 19.21
CA LYS A 290 14.07 -11.75 19.96
C LYS A 290 15.42 -12.43 20.28
N GLY A 291 15.69 -12.64 21.58
CA GLY A 291 16.90 -13.29 22.06
C GLY A 291 18.14 -12.39 22.20
N LYS A 292 18.14 -11.14 21.69
CA LYS A 292 19.29 -10.23 21.80
C LYS A 292 19.15 -9.22 22.96
N SER A 293 17.93 -8.86 23.33
CA SER A 293 17.65 -7.96 24.44
C SER A 293 16.33 -8.36 25.11
N PRO A 294 16.32 -8.74 26.39
CA PRO A 294 15.09 -9.09 27.10
C PRO A 294 14.23 -7.84 27.26
N MET A 295 12.90 -8.02 27.11
CA MET A 295 11.93 -6.98 27.36
C MET A 295 11.93 -6.61 28.85
N PRO A 296 11.94 -5.30 29.20
CA PRO A 296 11.79 -4.88 30.60
C PRO A 296 10.48 -5.42 31.20
N PRO A 297 10.49 -6.06 32.40
CA PRO A 297 9.29 -6.68 32.98
C PRO A 297 8.10 -5.72 33.15
N VAL A 298 8.37 -4.45 33.43
CA VAL A 298 7.34 -3.40 33.55
C VAL A 298 6.63 -3.16 32.22
N LEU A 299 7.38 -3.17 31.11
CA LEU A 299 6.86 -2.99 29.75
C LEU A 299 6.06 -4.22 29.32
N GLU A 300 6.56 -5.40 29.59
CA GLU A 300 5.89 -6.68 29.32
C GLU A 300 4.56 -6.77 30.05
N SER A 301 4.52 -6.48 31.37
CA SER A 301 3.31 -6.48 32.16
C SER A 301 2.28 -5.46 31.62
N PHE A 302 2.72 -4.27 31.22
CA PHE A 302 1.85 -3.24 30.66
C PHE A 302 1.14 -3.73 29.40
N PHE A 303 1.87 -4.27 28.43
CA PHE A 303 1.26 -4.75 27.17
C PHE A 303 0.49 -6.06 27.36
N TYR A 304 0.87 -6.88 28.32
CA TYR A 304 0.09 -8.07 28.70
C TYR A 304 -1.33 -7.72 29.15
N GLN A 305 -1.53 -6.64 29.94
CA GLN A 305 -2.86 -6.17 30.33
C GLN A 305 -3.70 -5.74 29.12
N ILE A 306 -3.09 -5.11 28.10
CA ILE A 306 -3.79 -4.76 26.87
C ILE A 306 -4.19 -6.03 26.10
N LYS A 307 -3.31 -7.03 26.03
CA LYS A 307 -3.62 -8.32 25.41
C LYS A 307 -4.76 -9.05 26.13
N ILE A 308 -4.83 -8.99 27.47
CA ILE A 308 -5.97 -9.53 28.23
C ILE A 308 -7.28 -8.85 27.82
N SER A 309 -7.28 -7.52 27.70
CA SER A 309 -8.47 -6.77 27.29
C SER A 309 -8.96 -7.17 25.89
N LEU A 310 -8.04 -7.44 24.96
CA LEU A 310 -8.35 -7.98 23.63
C LEU A 310 -8.88 -9.41 23.70
N LYS A 311 -8.33 -10.27 24.57
CA LYS A 311 -8.81 -11.65 24.76
C LYS A 311 -10.27 -11.71 25.22
N ASN A 312 -10.72 -10.79 26.05
CA ASN A 312 -12.13 -10.73 26.47
C ASN A 312 -13.05 -10.54 25.24
N LEU A 313 -12.68 -9.66 24.31
CA LEU A 313 -13.43 -9.49 23.05
C LEU A 313 -13.29 -10.74 22.18
N ALA A 314 -12.10 -11.35 22.12
CA ALA A 314 -11.86 -12.58 21.36
C ALA A 314 -12.74 -13.74 21.83
N GLU A 315 -12.91 -13.92 23.13
CA GLU A 315 -13.81 -14.95 23.72
C GLU A 315 -15.26 -14.72 23.29
N THR A 316 -15.70 -13.46 23.25
CA THR A 316 -17.04 -13.10 22.75
C THR A 316 -17.18 -13.42 21.26
N LEU A 317 -16.15 -13.14 20.45
CA LEU A 317 -16.12 -13.46 19.02
C LEU A 317 -16.09 -14.98 18.77
N GLN A 318 -15.48 -15.78 19.64
CA GLN A 318 -15.44 -17.23 19.50
C GLN A 318 -16.77 -17.94 19.87
N ASN A 319 -17.66 -17.26 20.58
CA ASN A 319 -18.95 -17.82 20.97
C ASN A 319 -19.98 -17.66 19.82
N PRO A 320 -20.41 -18.75 19.17
CA PRO A 320 -21.34 -18.70 18.03
C PRO A 320 -22.78 -18.32 18.42
N GLN A 321 -23.04 -18.16 19.69
CA GLN A 321 -24.37 -17.82 20.24
C GLN A 321 -24.48 -16.35 20.68
N THR A 322 -23.47 -15.52 20.40
CA THR A 322 -23.47 -14.11 20.80
C THR A 322 -24.24 -13.25 19.80
N GLU A 323 -25.04 -12.34 20.29
CA GLU A 323 -25.77 -11.37 19.48
C GLU A 323 -24.81 -10.30 18.91
N PHE A 324 -25.04 -9.88 17.68
CA PHE A 324 -24.22 -8.87 17.02
C PHE A 324 -24.13 -7.57 17.86
N GLY A 325 -25.23 -7.14 18.48
CA GLY A 325 -25.28 -5.94 19.32
C GLY A 325 -24.35 -6.05 20.53
N GLU A 326 -24.30 -7.21 21.20
CA GLU A 326 -23.44 -7.46 22.35
C GLU A 326 -21.94 -7.40 21.97
N ILE A 327 -21.57 -8.00 20.83
CA ILE A 327 -20.19 -7.91 20.31
C ILE A 327 -19.81 -6.44 20.05
N LEU A 328 -20.71 -5.70 19.39
CA LEU A 328 -20.47 -4.30 19.06
C LEU A 328 -20.34 -3.44 20.31
N GLU A 329 -21.20 -3.61 21.31
CA GLU A 329 -21.12 -2.86 22.59
C GLU A 329 -19.81 -3.12 23.31
N GLN A 330 -19.39 -4.38 23.44
CA GLN A 330 -18.10 -4.74 24.07
C GLN A 330 -16.93 -4.14 23.30
N HIS A 331 -16.97 -4.20 21.97
CA HIS A 331 -15.95 -3.61 21.11
C HIS A 331 -15.84 -2.09 21.31
N ILE A 332 -16.96 -1.37 21.40
CA ILE A 332 -16.97 0.08 21.61
C ILE A 332 -16.45 0.44 23.01
N VAL A 333 -16.86 -0.28 24.04
CA VAL A 333 -16.35 -0.08 25.42
C VAL A 333 -14.83 -0.29 25.46
N LEU A 334 -14.33 -1.31 24.77
CA LEU A 334 -12.89 -1.55 24.66
C LEU A 334 -12.21 -0.40 23.92
N ALA A 335 -12.76 0.04 22.77
CA ALA A 335 -12.21 1.15 22.01
C ALA A 335 -12.12 2.45 22.82
N GLU A 336 -13.17 2.79 23.59
CA GLU A 336 -13.17 3.95 24.48
C GLU A 336 -12.12 3.79 25.61
N THR A 337 -11.96 2.59 26.15
CA THR A 337 -10.96 2.30 27.19
C THR A 337 -9.53 2.49 26.64
N LEU A 338 -9.24 1.92 25.48
CA LEU A 338 -7.93 2.01 24.83
C LEU A 338 -7.60 3.43 24.36
N ALA A 339 -8.61 4.23 24.01
CA ALA A 339 -8.44 5.61 23.56
C ALA A 339 -8.32 6.62 24.71
N SER A 340 -8.50 6.21 25.99
CA SER A 340 -8.36 7.11 27.13
C SER A 340 -6.93 7.63 27.26
N SER A 341 -6.77 8.94 27.52
CA SER A 341 -5.48 9.55 27.88
C SER A 341 -5.37 9.76 29.39
N ALA A 342 -4.24 10.30 29.85
CA ALA A 342 -4.05 10.66 31.25
C ALA A 342 -5.13 11.65 31.73
N ASP A 343 -5.52 12.61 30.90
CA ASP A 343 -6.40 13.72 31.28
C ASP A 343 -7.83 13.60 30.72
N ASN A 344 -8.05 12.77 29.72
CA ASN A 344 -9.33 12.71 28.99
C ASN A 344 -9.87 11.28 28.88
N ALA A 345 -11.16 11.14 29.14
CA ALA A 345 -11.85 9.88 28.87
C ALA A 345 -11.84 9.57 27.35
N GLY A 346 -11.65 8.32 26.97
CA GLY A 346 -11.56 7.90 25.57
C GLY A 346 -12.78 8.27 24.73
N LYS A 347 -13.98 8.24 25.33
CA LYS A 347 -15.22 8.70 24.67
C LYS A 347 -15.17 10.15 24.19
N SER A 348 -14.48 11.04 24.93
CA SER A 348 -14.37 12.46 24.55
C SER A 348 -13.32 12.68 23.44
N LEU A 349 -12.39 11.74 23.28
CA LEU A 349 -11.38 11.77 22.24
C LEU A 349 -11.88 11.09 20.95
N LEU A 350 -12.46 9.90 21.08
CA LEU A 350 -12.86 9.06 19.96
C LEU A 350 -14.00 9.67 19.15
N TRP A 351 -15.02 10.21 19.81
CA TRP A 351 -16.22 10.75 19.16
C TRP A 351 -16.13 12.24 18.83
N ARG A 352 -14.93 12.81 18.85
CA ARG A 352 -14.68 14.22 18.50
C ARG A 352 -14.56 14.43 16.99
N GLY A 353 -14.97 15.65 16.55
CA GLY A 353 -14.85 16.06 15.16
C GLY A 353 -15.89 15.40 14.24
N ASP A 354 -15.76 15.63 12.92
CA ASP A 354 -16.74 15.13 11.94
C ASP A 354 -16.72 13.59 11.86
N ALA A 355 -15.53 12.99 11.81
CA ALA A 355 -15.38 11.54 11.78
C ALA A 355 -15.92 10.86 13.04
N GLY A 356 -15.62 11.43 14.22
CA GLY A 356 -16.13 10.91 15.49
C GLY A 356 -17.64 11.00 15.61
N ARG A 357 -18.24 12.13 15.21
CA ARG A 357 -19.70 12.29 15.19
C ARG A 357 -20.36 11.32 14.21
N SER A 358 -19.84 11.18 12.99
CA SER A 358 -20.35 10.21 12.00
C SER A 358 -20.28 8.79 12.54
N ALA A 359 -19.16 8.42 13.17
CA ALA A 359 -18.99 7.10 13.78
C ALA A 359 -20.00 6.87 14.94
N ALA A 360 -20.19 7.83 15.82
CA ALA A 360 -21.15 7.73 16.93
C ALA A 360 -22.60 7.57 16.41
N ASN A 361 -22.99 8.36 15.41
CA ASN A 361 -24.30 8.24 14.77
C ASN A 361 -24.48 6.88 14.08
N PHE A 362 -23.46 6.42 13.36
CA PHE A 362 -23.44 5.11 12.71
C PHE A 362 -23.63 3.98 13.73
N ILE A 363 -22.86 3.99 14.83
CA ILE A 363 -22.94 2.96 15.88
C ILE A 363 -24.32 2.97 16.53
N THR A 364 -24.86 4.15 16.86
CA THR A 364 -26.20 4.29 17.43
C THR A 364 -27.26 3.71 16.50
N LYS A 365 -27.17 4.01 15.20
CA LYS A 365 -28.08 3.49 14.17
C LYS A 365 -28.02 1.97 14.05
N ILE A 366 -26.82 1.41 14.08
CA ILE A 366 -26.58 -0.04 14.01
C ILE A 366 -27.11 -0.72 15.27
N LEU A 367 -26.80 -0.23 16.47
CA LEU A 367 -27.30 -0.78 17.74
C LEU A 367 -28.82 -0.79 17.80
N THR A 368 -29.48 0.25 17.30
CA THR A 368 -30.96 0.31 17.23
C THR A 368 -31.55 -0.78 16.33
N SER A 369 -30.79 -1.28 15.38
CA SER A 369 -31.23 -2.32 14.42
C SER A 369 -30.55 -3.67 14.65
N ALA A 370 -29.73 -3.81 15.68
CA ALA A 370 -28.90 -4.99 15.93
C ALA A 370 -29.71 -6.28 16.10
N ASP A 371 -30.89 -6.18 16.73
CA ASP A 371 -31.83 -7.31 16.92
C ASP A 371 -32.23 -7.97 15.59
N THR A 372 -32.18 -7.20 14.47
CA THR A 372 -32.52 -7.73 13.15
C THR A 372 -31.46 -8.69 12.64
N LEU A 373 -30.19 -8.49 13.00
CA LEU A 373 -29.08 -9.37 12.64
C LEU A 373 -29.02 -10.61 13.53
N GLY A 374 -29.43 -10.46 14.81
CA GLY A 374 -29.43 -11.54 15.79
C GLY A 374 -28.01 -12.08 16.03
N LYS A 375 -27.90 -13.42 16.12
CA LYS A 375 -26.64 -14.12 16.40
C LYS A 375 -25.81 -14.29 15.13
N ILE A 376 -24.51 -14.01 15.25
CA ILE A 376 -23.55 -14.14 14.16
C ILE A 376 -22.34 -14.99 14.56
N HIS A 377 -21.64 -15.54 13.58
CA HIS A 377 -20.31 -16.10 13.82
C HIS A 377 -19.28 -14.97 13.95
N GLY A 378 -18.40 -15.05 14.95
CA GLY A 378 -17.41 -13.99 15.20
C GLY A 378 -16.50 -13.70 14.01
N LYS A 379 -16.17 -14.71 13.19
CA LYS A 379 -15.42 -14.53 11.92
C LYS A 379 -16.11 -13.62 10.90
N ASP A 380 -17.44 -13.48 11.00
CA ASP A 380 -18.23 -12.66 10.09
C ASP A 380 -18.39 -11.23 10.63
N TYR A 381 -18.04 -10.99 11.91
CA TYR A 381 -18.18 -9.69 12.54
C TYR A 381 -17.35 -8.59 11.90
N LEU A 382 -16.04 -8.82 11.74
CA LEU A 382 -15.14 -7.83 11.16
C LEU A 382 -15.46 -7.49 9.69
N PRO A 383 -15.67 -8.48 8.79
CA PRO A 383 -16.10 -8.18 7.42
C PRO A 383 -17.41 -7.40 7.36
N LEU A 384 -18.41 -7.78 8.17
CA LEU A 384 -19.70 -7.09 8.21
C LEU A 384 -19.56 -5.65 8.73
N LEU A 385 -18.81 -5.44 9.82
CA LEU A 385 -18.55 -4.10 10.35
C LEU A 385 -17.85 -3.20 9.33
N CYS A 386 -16.84 -3.73 8.63
CA CYS A 386 -16.11 -2.98 7.59
C CYS A 386 -17.00 -2.61 6.41
N GLU A 387 -17.88 -3.52 5.96
CA GLU A 387 -18.83 -3.25 4.88
C GLU A 387 -19.83 -2.17 5.28
N LEU A 388 -20.42 -2.29 6.47
CA LEU A 388 -21.36 -1.30 6.99
C LEU A 388 -20.70 0.08 7.18
N MET A 389 -19.47 0.14 7.72
CA MET A 389 -18.71 1.39 7.81
C MET A 389 -18.32 1.95 6.42
N GLY A 390 -18.14 1.08 5.43
CA GLY A 390 -17.84 1.46 4.05
C GLY A 390 -19.00 2.20 3.37
N MET A 391 -20.23 1.89 3.77
CA MET A 391 -21.44 2.54 3.27
C MET A 391 -21.70 3.92 3.88
N GLU A 392 -21.09 4.24 5.03
CA GLU A 392 -21.25 5.52 5.70
C GLU A 392 -20.15 6.50 5.27
N SER A 393 -20.52 7.72 4.90
CA SER A 393 -19.58 8.74 4.43
C SER A 393 -19.38 9.84 5.48
N VAL A 394 -18.12 10.11 5.80
CA VAL A 394 -17.73 11.25 6.64
C VAL A 394 -17.52 12.47 5.75
N ARG A 395 -18.29 13.51 5.96
CA ARG A 395 -18.16 14.81 5.27
C ARG A 395 -17.69 15.88 6.22
N THR A 396 -16.83 16.75 5.72
CA THR A 396 -16.40 17.94 6.45
C THR A 396 -17.48 19.00 6.38
N ASN A 397 -18.10 19.34 7.51
CA ASN A 397 -19.26 20.25 7.53
C ASN A 397 -18.85 21.73 7.55
N TYR A 398 -17.62 22.08 7.96
CA TYR A 398 -17.21 23.48 8.16
C TYR A 398 -15.76 23.69 7.71
N GLY A 399 -15.50 24.94 7.25
CA GLY A 399 -14.14 25.39 6.93
C GLY A 399 -13.68 25.11 5.50
N THR A 400 -14.56 24.61 4.64
CA THR A 400 -14.28 24.44 3.21
C THR A 400 -14.45 25.76 2.45
N HIS A 401 -13.70 25.93 1.36
CA HIS A 401 -13.74 27.13 0.55
C HIS A 401 -15.03 27.18 -0.29
N PRO A 402 -15.91 28.22 -0.17
CA PRO A 402 -17.24 28.22 -0.75
C PRO A 402 -17.29 28.28 -2.28
N ARG A 403 -16.18 28.62 -2.94
CA ARG A 403 -16.09 28.75 -4.41
C ARG A 403 -15.43 27.56 -5.11
N LEU A 404 -14.94 26.58 -4.35
CA LEU A 404 -14.28 25.38 -4.89
C LEU A 404 -14.99 24.12 -4.42
N SER A 405 -15.22 23.18 -5.34
CA SER A 405 -15.86 21.90 -5.04
C SER A 405 -15.17 20.76 -5.78
N ILE A 406 -15.20 19.59 -5.19
CA ILE A 406 -14.88 18.31 -5.83
C ILE A 406 -16.16 17.48 -5.82
N LEU A 407 -16.64 17.12 -7.00
CA LEU A 407 -17.95 16.49 -7.17
C LEU A 407 -17.84 15.19 -7.97
N GLY A 408 -18.69 14.23 -7.63
CA GLY A 408 -19.04 13.17 -8.56
C GLY A 408 -19.96 13.71 -9.67
N PRO A 409 -20.01 13.07 -10.85
CA PRO A 409 -20.85 13.55 -11.94
C PRO A 409 -22.35 13.64 -11.60
N ILE A 410 -22.85 12.76 -10.73
CA ILE A 410 -24.27 12.78 -10.30
C ILE A 410 -24.56 14.02 -9.45
N GLU A 411 -23.68 14.37 -8.52
CA GLU A 411 -23.84 15.55 -7.66
C GLU A 411 -23.68 16.85 -8.45
N ALA A 412 -22.89 16.82 -9.51
CA ALA A 412 -22.65 17.98 -10.38
C ALA A 412 -23.81 18.29 -11.32
N ARG A 413 -24.80 17.37 -11.47
CA ARG A 413 -25.98 17.60 -12.30
C ARG A 413 -26.76 18.84 -11.83
N LEU A 414 -27.18 19.67 -12.79
CA LEU A 414 -27.94 20.91 -12.55
C LEU A 414 -27.18 21.96 -11.70
N CYS A 415 -25.89 21.76 -11.42
CA CYS A 415 -25.01 22.76 -10.82
C CYS A 415 -24.38 23.63 -11.91
N HIS A 416 -24.12 24.89 -11.57
CA HIS A 416 -23.42 25.83 -12.45
C HIS A 416 -22.10 26.27 -11.80
N PHE A 417 -21.03 26.19 -12.57
CA PHE A 417 -19.69 26.65 -12.20
C PHE A 417 -19.09 27.45 -13.35
N ASP A 418 -18.33 28.53 -13.02
CA ASP A 418 -17.61 29.31 -14.04
C ASP A 418 -16.51 28.48 -14.72
N TYR A 419 -15.90 27.57 -13.97
CA TYR A 419 -14.87 26.65 -14.46
C TYR A 419 -15.22 25.20 -14.06
N VAL A 420 -15.34 24.35 -15.06
CA VAL A 420 -15.55 22.90 -14.90
C VAL A 420 -14.27 22.19 -15.29
N ILE A 421 -13.72 21.39 -14.40
CA ILE A 421 -12.53 20.58 -14.63
C ILE A 421 -12.96 19.11 -14.69
N LEU A 422 -12.77 18.46 -15.83
CA LEU A 422 -13.04 17.04 -16.05
C LEU A 422 -11.75 16.25 -15.84
N GLY A 423 -11.61 15.66 -14.67
CA GLY A 423 -10.38 14.97 -14.27
C GLY A 423 -10.32 13.54 -14.78
N GLU A 424 -9.12 13.13 -15.20
CA GLU A 424 -8.78 11.78 -15.65
C GLU A 424 -9.58 11.30 -16.87
N ALA A 425 -9.50 12.05 -17.98
CA ALA A 425 -10.15 11.71 -19.25
C ALA A 425 -9.54 10.46 -19.92
N ASN A 426 -9.46 9.37 -19.17
CA ASN A 426 -8.95 8.07 -19.57
C ASN A 426 -10.07 7.05 -19.76
N GLU A 427 -9.84 6.04 -20.62
CA GLU A 427 -10.75 4.93 -20.83
C GLU A 427 -10.89 4.09 -19.56
N GLY A 428 -12.11 3.74 -19.20
CA GLY A 428 -12.43 3.06 -17.95
C GLY A 428 -12.80 4.00 -16.80
N ILE A 429 -12.47 5.32 -16.92
CA ILE A 429 -12.92 6.37 -16.01
C ILE A 429 -14.01 7.22 -16.69
N TRP A 430 -13.76 7.70 -17.92
CA TRP A 430 -14.72 8.40 -18.77
C TRP A 430 -14.92 7.69 -20.11
N PRO A 431 -15.93 6.81 -20.27
CA PRO A 431 -16.88 6.34 -19.27
C PRO A 431 -16.26 5.34 -18.28
N LYS A 432 -16.87 5.25 -17.09
CA LYS A 432 -16.56 4.19 -16.14
C LYS A 432 -16.86 2.83 -16.79
N ALA A 433 -15.97 1.87 -16.59
CA ALA A 433 -16.16 0.53 -17.14
C ALA A 433 -17.46 -0.09 -16.65
N ALA A 434 -18.24 -0.63 -17.58
CA ALA A 434 -19.47 -1.34 -17.25
C ALA A 434 -19.12 -2.62 -16.47
N GLN A 435 -19.64 -2.73 -15.24
CA GLN A 435 -19.43 -3.93 -14.43
C GLN A 435 -20.25 -5.10 -14.99
N ALA A 436 -19.60 -6.25 -15.11
CA ALA A 436 -20.30 -7.48 -15.44
C ALA A 436 -21.21 -7.88 -14.28
N ASP A 437 -22.44 -8.25 -14.60
CA ASP A 437 -23.37 -8.79 -13.62
C ASP A 437 -22.98 -10.24 -13.30
N MET A 438 -22.79 -10.56 -12.05
CA MET A 438 -22.42 -11.91 -11.60
C MET A 438 -23.61 -12.89 -11.71
N TRP A 439 -24.85 -12.41 -11.70
CA TRP A 439 -26.07 -13.21 -11.64
C TRP A 439 -26.72 -13.45 -12.99
N MET A 440 -26.62 -12.49 -13.91
CA MET A 440 -27.29 -12.56 -15.20
C MET A 440 -26.37 -12.20 -16.36
N SER A 441 -26.26 -13.10 -17.34
CA SER A 441 -25.57 -12.80 -18.60
C SER A 441 -26.34 -11.76 -19.44
N ARG A 442 -25.64 -11.07 -20.37
CA ARG A 442 -26.29 -10.13 -21.30
C ARG A 442 -27.50 -10.69 -22.04
N PRO A 443 -27.41 -11.90 -22.65
CA PRO A 443 -28.58 -12.50 -23.30
C PRO A 443 -29.77 -12.68 -22.35
N MET A 444 -29.53 -13.10 -21.12
CA MET A 444 -30.59 -13.29 -20.13
C MET A 444 -31.24 -11.94 -19.74
N LYS A 445 -30.43 -10.91 -19.48
CA LYS A 445 -30.97 -9.57 -19.21
C LYS A 445 -31.88 -9.11 -20.35
N LYS A 446 -31.49 -9.34 -21.60
CA LYS A 446 -32.25 -9.00 -22.77
C LYS A 446 -33.58 -9.79 -22.85
N ASP A 447 -33.52 -11.11 -22.61
CA ASP A 447 -34.69 -11.99 -22.63
C ASP A 447 -35.71 -11.61 -21.53
N PHE A 448 -35.21 -11.11 -20.37
CA PHE A 448 -36.03 -10.62 -19.26
C PHE A 448 -36.47 -9.15 -19.39
N GLY A 449 -36.01 -8.43 -20.42
CA GLY A 449 -36.28 -7.01 -20.59
C GLY A 449 -35.55 -6.09 -19.60
N PHE A 450 -34.46 -6.56 -19.00
CA PHE A 450 -33.60 -5.73 -18.18
C PHE A 450 -32.62 -4.91 -19.01
N SER A 451 -32.24 -3.73 -18.50
CA SER A 451 -31.25 -2.88 -19.14
C SER A 451 -29.88 -3.59 -19.17
N LEU A 452 -29.18 -3.47 -20.29
CA LEU A 452 -27.82 -3.95 -20.40
C LEU A 452 -26.85 -3.05 -19.63
N PRO A 453 -25.70 -3.58 -19.15
CA PRO A 453 -24.69 -2.78 -18.44
C PRO A 453 -24.18 -1.58 -19.28
N GLU A 454 -24.17 -1.72 -20.59
CA GLU A 454 -23.77 -0.71 -21.56
C GLU A 454 -24.64 0.55 -21.56
N LYS A 455 -25.87 0.46 -21.09
CA LYS A 455 -26.78 1.62 -20.90
C LYS A 455 -26.14 2.69 -20.00
N ALA A 456 -25.31 2.27 -19.02
CA ALA A 456 -24.57 3.19 -18.17
C ALA A 456 -23.67 4.14 -18.99
N VAL A 457 -23.11 3.69 -20.11
CA VAL A 457 -22.27 4.52 -21.00
C VAL A 457 -23.08 5.69 -21.57
N GLY A 458 -24.33 5.44 -21.97
CA GLY A 458 -25.25 6.48 -22.46
C GLY A 458 -25.53 7.54 -21.39
N ILE A 459 -25.84 7.11 -20.16
CA ILE A 459 -26.11 8.01 -19.03
C ILE A 459 -24.87 8.87 -18.72
N LEU A 460 -23.67 8.24 -18.65
CA LEU A 460 -22.42 8.95 -18.41
C LEU A 460 -22.07 9.92 -19.54
N GLY A 461 -22.44 9.56 -20.78
CA GLY A 461 -22.29 10.43 -21.96
C GLY A 461 -23.19 11.66 -21.88
N ALA A 462 -24.41 11.51 -21.37
CA ALA A 462 -25.31 12.63 -21.14
C ALA A 462 -24.76 13.63 -20.10
N ASP A 463 -24.19 13.14 -19.02
CA ASP A 463 -23.49 13.96 -18.02
C ASP A 463 -22.32 14.73 -18.67
N LEU A 464 -21.48 14.04 -19.44
CA LEU A 464 -20.37 14.68 -20.16
C LEU A 464 -20.83 15.77 -21.11
N CYS A 465 -21.91 15.56 -21.87
CA CYS A 465 -22.48 16.58 -22.75
C CYS A 465 -22.88 17.85 -21.99
N CYS A 466 -23.50 17.68 -20.82
CA CYS A 466 -23.88 18.80 -19.96
C CYS A 466 -22.65 19.57 -19.47
N PHE A 467 -21.60 18.88 -19.05
CA PHE A 467 -20.38 19.52 -18.56
C PHE A 467 -19.59 20.21 -19.68
N LEU A 468 -19.50 19.61 -20.86
CA LEU A 468 -18.85 20.21 -22.02
C LEU A 468 -19.57 21.48 -22.53
N ALA A 469 -20.85 21.63 -22.23
CA ALA A 469 -21.64 22.83 -22.55
C ALA A 469 -21.32 24.03 -21.64
N SER A 470 -20.61 23.82 -20.52
CA SER A 470 -20.18 24.90 -19.61
C SER A 470 -19.25 25.92 -20.28
N GLU A 471 -19.15 27.11 -19.69
CA GLU A 471 -18.39 28.22 -20.26
C GLU A 471 -16.91 27.90 -20.41
N ASN A 472 -16.27 27.58 -19.32
CA ASN A 472 -14.87 27.20 -19.30
C ASN A 472 -14.76 25.74 -18.86
N VAL A 473 -14.23 24.92 -19.75
CA VAL A 473 -14.06 23.48 -19.52
C VAL A 473 -12.58 23.12 -19.67
N ILE A 474 -12.03 22.53 -18.64
CA ILE A 474 -10.66 22.01 -18.63
C ILE A 474 -10.74 20.50 -18.58
N ILE A 475 -10.26 19.83 -19.63
CA ILE A 475 -10.18 18.38 -19.69
C ILE A 475 -8.75 17.99 -19.31
N THR A 476 -8.58 17.18 -18.28
CA THR A 476 -7.25 16.72 -17.86
C THR A 476 -7.13 15.21 -18.00
N ARG A 477 -5.91 14.70 -18.17
CA ARG A 477 -5.60 13.29 -18.12
C ARG A 477 -4.15 13.04 -17.73
N ALA A 478 -3.90 11.89 -17.09
CA ALA A 478 -2.57 11.32 -16.93
C ALA A 478 -2.28 10.27 -18.01
N GLU A 479 -1.05 10.27 -18.56
CA GLU A 479 -0.61 9.23 -19.50
C GLU A 479 -0.30 7.91 -18.79
N ARG A 480 0.08 7.97 -17.51
CA ARG A 480 0.37 6.81 -16.66
C ARG A 480 -0.26 6.98 -15.29
N VAL A 481 -0.83 5.88 -14.79
CA VAL A 481 -1.33 5.75 -13.41
C VAL A 481 -0.59 4.58 -12.78
N ASP A 482 0.07 4.81 -11.66
CA ASP A 482 0.90 3.83 -10.96
C ASP A 482 1.90 3.08 -11.89
N GLY A 483 2.51 3.84 -12.83
CA GLY A 483 3.45 3.34 -13.82
C GLY A 483 2.81 2.69 -15.05
N VAL A 484 1.51 2.39 -15.03
CA VAL A 484 0.79 1.74 -16.14
C VAL A 484 0.34 2.76 -17.19
N PRO A 485 0.64 2.57 -18.49
CA PRO A 485 0.17 3.45 -19.54
C PRO A 485 -1.36 3.42 -19.67
N MET A 486 -2.00 4.60 -19.72
CA MET A 486 -3.44 4.76 -19.82
C MET A 486 -3.88 5.09 -21.24
N LYS A 487 -5.00 4.51 -21.66
CA LYS A 487 -5.63 4.84 -22.94
C LYS A 487 -6.50 6.09 -22.80
N LYS A 488 -6.47 6.95 -23.83
CA LYS A 488 -7.38 8.10 -23.90
C LYS A 488 -8.84 7.61 -23.86
N SER A 489 -9.69 8.37 -23.20
CA SER A 489 -11.14 8.17 -23.23
C SER A 489 -11.65 8.08 -24.67
N ARG A 490 -12.59 7.18 -24.94
CA ARG A 490 -13.26 7.08 -26.25
C ARG A 490 -13.90 8.41 -26.66
N TRP A 491 -14.40 9.18 -25.74
CA TRP A 491 -14.99 10.49 -26.03
C TRP A 491 -13.93 11.54 -26.40
N LEU A 492 -12.76 11.49 -25.79
CA LEU A 492 -11.62 12.31 -26.17
C LEU A 492 -11.12 11.95 -27.59
N LEU A 493 -11.05 10.65 -27.92
CA LEU A 493 -10.71 10.19 -29.27
C LEU A 493 -11.72 10.65 -30.32
N ARG A 494 -13.02 10.66 -29.99
CA ARG A 494 -14.08 11.20 -30.85
C ARG A 494 -13.92 12.71 -31.01
N THR A 495 -13.64 13.42 -29.95
CA THR A 495 -13.31 14.86 -30.00
C THR A 495 -12.15 15.15 -30.94
N GLU A 496 -11.04 14.39 -30.83
CA GLU A 496 -9.91 14.50 -31.74
C GLU A 496 -10.30 14.24 -33.20
N THR A 497 -11.18 13.27 -33.43
CA THR A 497 -11.63 12.90 -34.79
C THR A 497 -12.49 14.01 -35.40
N VAL A 498 -13.43 14.58 -34.63
CA VAL A 498 -14.29 15.69 -35.09
C VAL A 498 -13.43 16.95 -35.34
N LEU A 499 -12.45 17.27 -34.45
CA LEU A 499 -11.52 18.38 -34.66
C LEU A 499 -10.76 18.22 -35.97
N LYS A 500 -10.22 17.03 -36.25
CA LYS A 500 -9.53 16.72 -37.52
C LYS A 500 -10.45 16.90 -38.72
N ALA A 501 -11.69 16.43 -38.64
CA ALA A 501 -12.69 16.59 -39.72
C ALA A 501 -13.02 18.06 -39.98
N LEU A 502 -12.91 18.91 -38.98
CA LEU A 502 -13.11 20.36 -39.07
C LEU A 502 -11.80 21.13 -39.39
N GLY A 503 -10.70 20.44 -39.74
CA GLY A 503 -9.43 21.06 -40.09
C GLY A 503 -8.60 21.55 -38.91
N SER A 504 -8.90 21.11 -37.70
CA SER A 504 -8.18 21.46 -36.46
C SER A 504 -7.58 20.21 -35.80
N ASN A 505 -6.97 20.36 -34.63
CA ASN A 505 -6.46 19.25 -33.83
C ASN A 505 -6.51 19.56 -32.33
N ILE A 506 -6.35 18.54 -31.51
CA ILE A 506 -6.39 18.67 -30.03
C ILE A 506 -5.27 19.59 -29.51
N GLY A 507 -4.17 19.73 -30.26
CA GLY A 507 -3.08 20.65 -29.90
C GLY A 507 -3.51 22.11 -29.86
N ALA A 508 -4.56 22.50 -30.61
CA ALA A 508 -5.11 23.85 -30.54
C ALA A 508 -5.83 24.14 -29.21
N LEU A 509 -6.20 23.08 -28.46
CA LEU A 509 -6.84 23.19 -27.15
C LEU A 509 -5.87 23.02 -25.99
N LYS A 510 -4.58 22.79 -26.25
CA LYS A 510 -3.58 22.56 -25.20
C LYS A 510 -3.41 23.79 -24.31
N ALA A 511 -3.44 23.55 -23.01
CA ALA A 511 -3.18 24.52 -21.95
C ALA A 511 -2.11 23.95 -21.01
N ASP A 512 -0.91 23.77 -21.55
CA ASP A 512 0.20 23.13 -20.83
C ASP A 512 0.80 24.02 -19.72
N GLU A 513 0.36 25.28 -19.59
CA GLU A 513 0.87 26.23 -18.61
C GLU A 513 0.82 25.74 -17.16
N PHE A 514 -0.31 25.14 -16.74
CA PHE A 514 -0.47 24.59 -15.39
C PHE A 514 0.37 23.34 -15.17
N TYR A 515 0.56 22.53 -16.19
CA TYR A 515 1.48 21.39 -16.14
C TYR A 515 2.94 21.86 -16.05
N ILE A 516 3.31 22.90 -16.80
CA ILE A 516 4.64 23.50 -16.73
C ILE A 516 4.87 24.11 -15.34
N LEU A 517 3.87 24.81 -14.78
CA LEU A 517 3.95 25.39 -13.44
C LEU A 517 4.07 24.31 -12.36
N ALA A 518 3.29 23.23 -12.48
CA ALA A 518 3.37 22.06 -11.59
C ALA A 518 4.80 21.46 -11.58
N ASN A 519 5.38 21.25 -12.75
CA ASN A 519 6.76 20.78 -12.87
C ASN A 519 7.78 21.76 -12.28
N ARG A 520 7.60 23.06 -12.48
CA ARG A 520 8.50 24.08 -11.92
C ARG A 520 8.40 24.19 -10.40
N LEU A 521 7.24 23.98 -9.82
CA LEU A 521 7.05 24.07 -8.38
C LEU A 521 7.87 23.01 -7.62
N ASP A 522 7.98 21.82 -8.19
CA ASP A 522 8.71 20.70 -7.60
C ASP A 522 10.14 20.52 -8.18
N THR A 523 10.54 21.34 -9.16
CA THR A 523 11.88 21.29 -9.76
C THR A 523 12.82 22.24 -9.01
N PRO A 524 13.97 21.79 -8.51
CA PRO A 524 14.93 22.67 -7.84
C PRO A 524 15.53 23.68 -8.82
N ALA A 525 15.86 24.88 -8.31
CA ALA A 525 16.45 25.95 -9.10
C ALA A 525 17.81 25.59 -9.72
N SER A 526 18.54 24.68 -9.07
CA SER A 526 19.79 24.09 -9.56
C SER A 526 19.86 22.63 -9.19
N TYR A 527 20.34 21.82 -10.12
CA TYR A 527 20.59 20.41 -9.88
C TYR A 527 22.00 20.23 -9.32
N CYS A 528 22.11 19.76 -8.07
CA CYS A 528 23.37 19.38 -7.42
C CYS A 528 23.44 17.86 -7.36
N PRO A 529 24.25 17.20 -8.22
CA PRO A 529 24.42 15.76 -8.14
C PRO A 529 24.92 15.35 -6.75
N ILE A 530 24.29 14.36 -6.16
CA ILE A 530 24.73 13.83 -4.88
C ILE A 530 26.07 13.09 -5.07
N LYS A 531 26.99 13.26 -4.13
CA LYS A 531 28.27 12.53 -4.08
C LYS A 531 28.17 11.40 -3.06
N ALA A 532 29.02 10.39 -3.24
CA ALA A 532 29.17 9.36 -2.22
C ALA A 532 29.44 9.99 -0.85
N PRO A 533 28.70 9.59 0.20
CA PRO A 533 28.91 10.15 1.52
C PRO A 533 30.28 9.79 2.05
N ALA A 534 30.95 10.76 2.67
CA ALA A 534 32.28 10.64 3.23
C ALA A 534 32.39 11.42 4.55
N PRO A 535 31.63 11.01 5.61
CA PRO A 535 31.67 11.73 6.89
C PRO A 535 33.06 11.64 7.55
N CYS A 536 33.46 12.74 8.20
CA CYS A 536 34.70 12.82 8.97
C CYS A 536 34.35 13.09 10.46
N PRO A 537 33.99 12.06 11.25
CA PRO A 537 33.70 12.25 12.67
C PRO A 537 34.99 12.58 13.45
N PRO A 538 34.90 13.34 14.56
CA PRO A 538 36.06 13.64 15.38
C PRO A 538 36.66 12.38 15.97
N VAL A 539 37.96 12.40 16.24
CA VAL A 539 38.75 11.20 16.67
C VAL A 539 38.15 10.53 17.91
N TYR A 540 37.66 11.32 18.88
CA TYR A 540 37.07 10.78 20.11
C TYR A 540 35.76 9.97 19.88
N ALA A 541 35.06 10.21 18.77
CA ALA A 541 33.83 9.50 18.42
C ALA A 541 34.12 8.20 17.64
N ARG A 542 35.32 8.02 17.11
CA ARG A 542 35.72 6.86 16.33
C ARG A 542 35.84 5.62 17.19
N PRO A 543 35.50 4.42 16.69
CA PRO A 543 35.54 3.20 17.47
C PRO A 543 36.99 2.88 17.88
N ARG A 544 37.21 2.64 19.17
CA ARG A 544 38.49 2.21 19.75
C ARG A 544 38.57 0.70 19.99
N ARG A 545 37.49 -0.01 19.58
CA ARG A 545 37.42 -1.47 19.67
C ARG A 545 36.67 -2.00 18.46
N LEU A 546 37.28 -2.84 17.68
CA LEU A 546 36.67 -3.51 16.54
C LEU A 546 36.98 -5.01 16.54
N SER A 547 36.01 -5.80 16.10
CA SER A 547 36.19 -7.24 15.86
C SER A 547 36.79 -7.49 14.48
N ALA A 548 37.20 -8.73 14.20
CA ALA A 548 37.69 -9.15 12.89
C ALA A 548 36.67 -8.79 11.78
N SER A 549 35.41 -9.09 11.99
CA SER A 549 34.33 -8.68 11.06
C SER A 549 34.15 -7.17 10.95
N GLY A 550 34.43 -6.42 12.02
CA GLY A 550 34.44 -4.96 12.01
C GLY A 550 35.58 -4.38 11.17
N ILE A 551 36.77 -5.01 11.20
CA ILE A 551 37.89 -4.64 10.34
C ILE A 551 37.58 -4.94 8.87
N ASP A 552 37.02 -6.13 8.56
CA ASP A 552 36.62 -6.46 7.21
C ASP A 552 35.58 -5.45 6.65
N LEU A 553 34.63 -5.04 7.50
CA LEU A 553 33.66 -4.00 7.14
C LEU A 553 34.35 -2.64 6.92
N LEU A 554 35.36 -2.28 7.73
CA LEU A 554 36.09 -1.02 7.58
C LEU A 554 36.87 -0.98 6.26
N ILE A 555 37.33 -2.13 5.77
CA ILE A 555 38.05 -2.27 4.49
C ILE A 555 37.06 -2.14 3.32
N GLN A 556 35.90 -2.81 3.40
CA GLN A 556 34.94 -2.90 2.30
C GLN A 556 34.08 -1.67 2.19
N ASP A 557 33.57 -1.18 3.32
CA ASP A 557 32.65 -0.03 3.39
C ASP A 557 32.82 0.73 4.72
N PRO A 558 33.76 1.67 4.81
CA PRO A 558 33.95 2.51 6.00
C PRO A 558 32.66 3.22 6.45
N TYR A 559 31.80 3.63 5.52
CA TYR A 559 30.51 4.28 5.86
C TYR A 559 29.61 3.37 6.70
N SER A 560 29.59 2.07 6.43
CA SER A 560 28.87 1.10 7.26
C SER A 560 29.43 1.02 8.69
N VAL A 561 30.74 1.19 8.86
CA VAL A 561 31.36 1.29 10.21
C VAL A 561 30.93 2.60 10.90
N PHE A 562 30.89 3.72 10.19
CA PHE A 562 30.35 4.98 10.69
C PHE A 562 28.89 4.83 11.15
N ALA A 563 28.03 4.24 10.33
CA ALA A 563 26.62 4.04 10.66
C ALA A 563 26.46 3.09 11.88
N LYS A 564 27.17 1.97 11.90
CA LYS A 564 27.01 0.93 12.92
C LYS A 564 27.63 1.30 14.28
N TYR A 565 28.87 1.80 14.29
CA TYR A 565 29.62 1.96 15.53
C TYR A 565 29.60 3.40 16.06
N ILE A 566 29.47 4.42 15.18
CA ILE A 566 29.45 5.83 15.58
C ILE A 566 28.01 6.32 15.74
N LEU A 567 27.17 6.13 14.73
CA LEU A 567 25.73 6.50 14.82
C LEU A 567 24.90 5.47 15.60
N LYS A 568 25.45 4.28 15.85
CA LYS A 568 24.80 3.16 16.58
C LYS A 568 23.47 2.75 15.94
N LEU A 569 23.39 2.78 14.61
CA LEU A 569 22.26 2.32 13.85
C LEU A 569 22.40 0.81 13.61
N TYR A 570 21.41 0.06 14.06
CA TYR A 570 21.35 -1.38 13.86
C TYR A 570 20.10 -1.71 13.04
N PRO A 571 20.20 -2.60 12.02
CA PRO A 571 19.03 -3.06 11.30
C PRO A 571 18.08 -3.77 12.25
N LEU A 572 16.78 -3.57 12.06
CA LEU A 572 15.73 -4.31 12.74
C LEU A 572 15.31 -5.48 11.87
N ASP A 573 15.23 -6.66 12.47
CA ASP A 573 14.70 -7.84 11.79
C ASP A 573 13.18 -7.65 11.55
N ASP A 574 12.65 -8.30 10.50
CA ASP A 574 11.20 -8.35 10.30
C ASP A 574 10.52 -9.12 11.43
N LEU A 575 9.28 -8.75 11.79
CA LEU A 575 8.54 -9.40 12.89
C LEU A 575 8.33 -10.90 12.63
N ASP A 576 8.05 -11.24 11.38
CA ASP A 576 7.80 -12.63 10.92
C ASP A 576 8.99 -13.18 10.12
N LYS A 577 10.22 -12.73 10.45
CA LYS A 577 11.40 -13.22 9.77
C LYS A 577 11.56 -14.72 9.97
N GLU A 578 11.52 -15.46 8.88
CA GLU A 578 11.89 -16.87 8.88
C GLU A 578 13.41 -17.02 9.04
N PRO A 579 13.87 -18.07 9.74
CA PRO A 579 15.31 -18.37 9.86
C PRO A 579 15.96 -18.51 8.47
N ASP A 580 17.11 -17.86 8.30
CA ASP A 580 17.88 -17.81 7.04
C ASP A 580 19.15 -18.68 7.09
N GLN A 581 19.99 -18.60 6.04
CA GLN A 581 21.25 -19.35 5.97
C GLN A 581 22.26 -18.95 7.05
N ARG A 582 22.16 -17.76 7.66
CA ARG A 582 23.02 -17.35 8.79
C ARG A 582 22.58 -18.08 10.05
N ASP A 583 21.27 -18.18 10.26
CA ASP A 583 20.69 -18.89 11.40
C ASP A 583 21.04 -20.39 11.31
N TYR A 584 21.01 -20.97 10.10
CA TYR A 584 21.51 -22.32 9.86
C TYR A 584 23.02 -22.44 10.20
N GLY A 585 23.83 -21.47 9.80
CA GLY A 585 25.25 -21.42 10.17
C GLY A 585 25.46 -21.42 11.69
N THR A 586 24.75 -20.51 12.38
CA THR A 586 24.81 -20.41 13.85
C THR A 586 24.35 -21.70 14.54
N LEU A 587 23.32 -22.34 14.02
CA LEU A 587 22.84 -23.64 14.52
C LEU A 587 23.92 -24.71 14.41
N VAL A 588 24.59 -24.83 13.25
CA VAL A 588 25.64 -25.83 13.02
C VAL A 588 26.84 -25.58 13.90
N HIS A 589 27.26 -24.30 14.07
CA HIS A 589 28.34 -23.94 15.00
C HIS A 589 27.99 -24.34 16.44
N ALA A 590 26.77 -24.06 16.91
CA ALA A 590 26.36 -24.44 18.26
C ALA A 590 26.36 -25.97 18.48
N ILE A 591 25.99 -26.76 17.48
CA ILE A 591 26.03 -28.22 17.55
C ILE A 591 27.47 -28.70 17.63
N ILE A 592 28.38 -28.14 16.82
CA ILE A 592 29.82 -28.53 16.85
C ILE A 592 30.45 -28.11 18.17
N GLU A 593 30.12 -26.92 18.67
CA GLU A 593 30.59 -26.43 19.98
C GLU A 593 30.13 -27.37 21.10
N GLU A 594 28.84 -27.75 21.15
CA GLU A 594 28.34 -28.69 22.19
C GLU A 594 29.05 -30.06 22.08
N PHE A 595 29.24 -30.57 20.87
CA PHE A 595 30.00 -31.81 20.64
C PHE A 595 31.45 -31.74 21.18
N ASN A 596 32.16 -30.67 20.81
CA ASN A 596 33.56 -30.50 21.24
C ASN A 596 33.67 -30.23 22.75
N ASN A 597 32.67 -29.60 23.39
CA ASN A 597 32.66 -29.42 24.84
C ASN A 597 32.41 -30.73 25.59
N ILE A 598 31.69 -31.68 25.02
CA ILE A 598 31.51 -33.03 25.56
C ILE A 598 32.76 -33.86 25.36
N TYR A 599 33.44 -33.71 24.22
CA TYR A 599 34.63 -34.46 23.83
C TYR A 599 35.83 -33.55 23.52
N PRO A 600 36.43 -32.89 24.54
CA PRO A 600 37.52 -31.94 24.31
C PRO A 600 38.87 -32.57 23.96
N GLY A 601 39.05 -33.90 24.14
CA GLY A 601 40.22 -34.70 23.83
C GLY A 601 39.94 -35.84 22.86
N ASP A 602 39.92 -37.07 23.38
CA ASP A 602 39.62 -38.26 22.59
C ASP A 602 38.12 -38.25 22.13
N ILE A 603 37.90 -38.80 20.95
CA ILE A 603 36.55 -38.86 20.32
C ILE A 603 36.01 -40.28 20.34
N PRO A 604 34.66 -40.47 20.43
CA PRO A 604 34.00 -41.76 20.35
C PRO A 604 34.00 -42.30 18.91
N GLU A 605 33.73 -43.59 18.75
CA GLU A 605 33.65 -44.22 17.42
C GLU A 605 32.42 -43.77 16.65
N ASN A 606 31.29 -43.48 17.32
CA ASN A 606 30.00 -43.16 16.78
C ASN A 606 29.70 -41.62 16.70
N ILE A 607 30.68 -40.85 16.23
CA ILE A 607 30.64 -39.38 16.16
C ILE A 607 29.37 -38.92 15.41
N GLN A 608 29.07 -39.54 14.27
CA GLN A 608 27.95 -39.15 13.42
C GLN A 608 26.61 -39.25 14.14
N ASP A 609 26.37 -40.37 14.87
CA ASP A 609 25.13 -40.58 15.61
C ASP A 609 24.95 -39.52 16.70
N ILE A 610 26.01 -39.16 17.40
CA ILE A 610 26.01 -38.15 18.45
C ILE A 610 25.70 -36.77 17.84
N LEU A 611 26.33 -36.40 16.72
CA LEU A 611 26.05 -35.15 16.04
C LEU A 611 24.57 -35.08 15.57
N LEU A 612 24.03 -36.19 15.08
CA LEU A 612 22.61 -36.25 14.67
C LEU A 612 21.65 -36.12 15.86
N GLU A 613 21.98 -36.70 17.04
CA GLU A 613 21.20 -36.52 18.26
C GLU A 613 21.23 -35.08 18.77
N LEU A 614 22.42 -34.47 18.81
CA LEU A 614 22.57 -33.05 19.15
C LEU A 614 21.81 -32.16 18.15
N GLY A 615 21.93 -32.45 16.85
CA GLY A 615 21.19 -31.77 15.80
C GLY A 615 19.70 -31.80 16.05
N LYS A 616 19.13 -33.00 16.34
CA LYS A 616 17.70 -33.15 16.66
C LYS A 616 17.26 -32.27 17.83
N LYS A 617 18.06 -32.20 18.89
CA LYS A 617 17.81 -31.36 20.07
C LYS A 617 17.77 -29.86 19.70
N HIS A 618 18.77 -29.39 18.95
CA HIS A 618 18.87 -27.98 18.55
C HIS A 618 17.78 -27.57 17.55
N PHE A 619 17.40 -28.43 16.59
CA PHE A 619 16.30 -28.20 15.68
C PHE A 619 14.97 -28.03 16.42
N GLN A 620 14.71 -28.86 17.44
CA GLN A 620 13.50 -28.74 18.27
C GLN A 620 13.44 -27.42 19.04
N THR A 621 14.58 -26.93 19.51
CA THR A 621 14.67 -25.66 20.26
C THR A 621 14.38 -24.44 19.38
N MET A 622 14.74 -24.49 18.09
CA MET A 622 14.52 -23.39 17.15
C MET A 622 13.07 -23.23 16.69
N GLN A 623 12.17 -24.20 16.94
CA GLN A 623 10.77 -24.17 16.53
C GLN A 623 10.59 -23.83 15.03
N LEU A 624 11.36 -24.49 14.17
CA LEU A 624 11.31 -24.28 12.73
C LEU A 624 9.96 -24.69 12.13
N SER A 625 9.58 -24.07 11.00
CA SER A 625 8.47 -24.56 10.19
C SER A 625 8.78 -25.98 9.66
N LYS A 626 7.77 -26.80 9.44
CA LYS A 626 7.95 -28.17 8.94
C LYS A 626 8.67 -28.21 7.58
N GLU A 627 8.41 -27.21 6.75
CA GLU A 627 9.01 -27.05 5.43
C GLU A 627 10.52 -26.76 5.55
N LEU A 628 10.88 -25.84 6.44
CA LEU A 628 12.28 -25.46 6.66
C LEU A 628 13.07 -26.57 7.32
N GLU A 629 12.48 -27.26 8.30
CA GLU A 629 13.10 -28.42 8.93
C GLU A 629 13.35 -29.54 7.92
N ALA A 630 12.37 -29.83 7.04
CA ALA A 630 12.52 -30.83 5.98
C ALA A 630 13.65 -30.51 5.00
N PHE A 631 13.98 -29.22 4.80
CA PHE A 631 15.08 -28.78 3.95
C PHE A 631 16.45 -28.80 4.67
N TRP A 632 16.50 -28.34 5.93
CA TRP A 632 17.74 -28.20 6.68
C TRP A 632 18.26 -29.54 7.24
N ARG A 633 17.36 -30.45 7.64
CA ARG A 633 17.74 -31.75 8.21
C ARG A 633 18.61 -32.59 7.28
N PRO A 634 18.27 -32.87 6.01
CA PRO A 634 19.13 -33.62 5.11
C PRO A 634 20.47 -32.95 4.81
N LYS A 635 20.47 -31.60 4.78
CA LYS A 635 21.70 -30.82 4.63
C LYS A 635 22.62 -31.01 5.83
N PHE A 636 22.05 -31.00 7.05
CA PHE A 636 22.82 -31.23 8.28
C PHE A 636 23.31 -32.66 8.38
N GLU A 637 22.57 -33.67 7.98
CA GLU A 637 22.98 -35.08 7.97
C GLU A 637 24.30 -35.27 7.16
N LYS A 638 24.36 -34.67 5.96
CA LYS A 638 25.60 -34.66 5.14
C LYS A 638 26.75 -33.93 5.81
N THR A 639 26.44 -32.82 6.47
CA THR A 639 27.43 -32.06 7.24
C THR A 639 27.97 -32.87 8.40
N ALA A 640 27.11 -33.57 9.15
CA ALA A 640 27.48 -34.41 10.27
C ALA A 640 28.34 -35.61 9.82
N GLU A 641 28.03 -36.24 8.69
CA GLU A 641 28.87 -37.30 8.08
C GLU A 641 30.28 -36.78 7.75
N TRP A 642 30.34 -35.61 7.09
CA TRP A 642 31.61 -34.99 6.74
C TRP A 642 32.42 -34.63 7.97
N ILE A 643 31.81 -34.02 9.01
CA ILE A 643 32.49 -33.70 10.28
C ILE A 643 33.03 -34.97 10.94
N ALA A 644 32.21 -36.02 11.02
CA ALA A 644 32.63 -37.28 11.63
C ALA A 644 33.84 -37.90 10.92
N ALA A 645 33.89 -37.88 9.60
CA ALA A 645 35.04 -38.34 8.82
C ALA A 645 36.29 -37.48 9.06
N THR A 646 36.14 -36.14 8.99
CA THR A 646 37.23 -35.18 9.18
C THR A 646 37.80 -35.24 10.60
N GLU A 647 36.99 -35.33 11.62
CA GLU A 647 37.40 -35.46 13.02
C GLU A 647 38.16 -36.76 13.27
N LYS A 648 37.76 -37.89 12.70
CA LYS A 648 38.47 -39.17 12.83
C LYS A 648 39.90 -39.09 12.27
N GLU A 649 40.11 -38.38 11.17
CA GLU A 649 41.42 -38.20 10.55
C GLU A 649 42.27 -37.18 11.32
N TYR A 650 41.67 -36.08 11.75
CA TYR A 650 42.34 -34.90 12.30
C TYR A 650 42.65 -35.01 13.82
N ARG A 651 41.71 -35.52 14.62
CA ARG A 651 41.73 -35.48 16.10
C ARG A 651 42.90 -36.21 16.72
N GLY A 652 43.50 -37.20 16.04
CA GLY A 652 44.59 -38.00 16.56
C GLY A 652 45.81 -37.19 17.01
N GLN A 653 46.04 -35.99 16.48
CA GLN A 653 47.13 -35.08 16.83
C GLN A 653 46.76 -34.05 17.92
N VAL A 654 45.47 -33.90 18.23
CA VAL A 654 44.94 -32.90 19.17
C VAL A 654 45.01 -33.43 20.60
N ARG A 655 45.53 -32.60 21.52
CA ARG A 655 45.52 -32.86 22.96
C ARG A 655 44.24 -32.29 23.61
N LYS A 656 43.83 -31.08 23.20
CA LYS A 656 42.66 -30.40 23.76
C LYS A 656 42.07 -29.42 22.75
N VAL A 657 40.77 -29.44 22.64
CA VAL A 657 39.98 -28.47 21.87
C VAL A 657 39.47 -27.36 22.80
N ASN A 658 39.57 -26.13 22.36
CA ASN A 658 38.97 -24.96 23.02
C ASN A 658 38.05 -24.27 22.00
N ASN A 659 36.76 -24.14 22.33
CA ASN A 659 35.75 -23.56 21.44
C ASN A 659 35.45 -22.12 21.82
N GLU A 660 34.99 -21.33 20.86
CA GLU A 660 34.41 -20.01 21.07
C GLU A 660 35.27 -19.10 21.96
N THR A 661 36.61 -19.20 21.78
CA THR A 661 37.60 -18.57 22.69
C THR A 661 37.76 -17.10 22.30
N ASN A 662 37.59 -16.21 23.29
CA ASN A 662 37.76 -14.77 23.11
C ASN A 662 39.27 -14.41 23.21
N GLY A 663 39.70 -13.54 22.27
CA GLY A 663 41.06 -13.02 22.25
C GLY A 663 41.07 -11.53 21.91
N GLU A 664 42.07 -10.81 22.38
CA GLU A 664 42.28 -9.40 22.09
C GLU A 664 43.77 -9.01 22.07
N ILE A 665 44.01 -7.95 21.31
CA ILE A 665 45.30 -7.29 21.22
C ILE A 665 45.09 -5.79 21.25
N THR A 666 45.89 -5.05 22.01
CA THR A 666 45.80 -3.59 22.13
C THR A 666 47.04 -2.93 21.56
N TYR A 667 46.82 -1.92 20.70
CA TYR A 667 47.87 -1.08 20.12
C TYR A 667 47.73 0.35 20.62
N GLN A 668 48.82 0.99 20.90
CA GLN A 668 48.85 2.42 21.24
C GLN A 668 48.92 3.25 19.96
N LEU A 669 47.89 4.08 19.74
CA LEU A 669 47.78 5.00 18.62
C LEU A 669 47.76 6.45 19.11
N PRO A 670 48.03 7.45 18.23
CA PRO A 670 48.03 8.86 18.61
C PRO A 670 46.71 9.34 19.23
N GLY A 671 45.59 8.79 18.80
CA GLY A 671 44.26 9.14 19.34
C GLY A 671 43.81 8.32 20.54
N GLY A 672 44.65 7.49 21.11
CA GLY A 672 44.42 6.60 22.25
C GLY A 672 44.49 5.12 21.87
N ASP A 673 44.42 4.25 22.90
CA ASP A 673 44.52 2.82 22.73
C ASP A 673 43.44 2.27 21.80
N PHE A 674 43.83 1.36 20.90
CA PHE A 674 42.91 0.64 20.01
C PHE A 674 43.00 -0.87 20.31
N THR A 675 41.85 -1.48 20.59
CA THR A 675 41.75 -2.91 20.88
C THR A 675 41.12 -3.65 19.70
N PHE A 676 41.89 -4.55 19.10
CA PHE A 676 41.38 -5.50 18.14
C PHE A 676 40.90 -6.76 18.87
N THR A 677 39.72 -7.27 18.55
CA THR A 677 39.13 -8.45 19.20
C THR A 677 38.79 -9.51 18.19
N ALA A 678 38.91 -10.77 18.57
CA ALA A 678 38.42 -11.90 17.81
C ALA A 678 37.82 -12.95 18.75
N LYS A 679 36.95 -13.76 18.20
CA LYS A 679 36.37 -14.93 18.83
C LYS A 679 36.64 -16.09 17.89
N ALA A 680 37.61 -16.93 18.22
CA ALA A 680 37.97 -18.07 17.40
C ALA A 680 36.92 -19.19 17.58
N ASP A 681 36.35 -19.71 16.50
CA ASP A 681 35.40 -20.83 16.55
C ASP A 681 36.03 -22.05 17.27
N ARG A 682 37.29 -22.33 16.95
CA ARG A 682 38.03 -23.45 17.58
C ARG A 682 39.56 -23.21 17.61
N ILE A 683 40.18 -23.46 18.76
CA ILE A 683 41.64 -23.50 18.94
C ILE A 683 42.02 -24.86 19.46
N ASP A 684 42.77 -25.61 18.69
CA ASP A 684 43.30 -26.93 19.06
C ASP A 684 44.69 -26.82 19.59
N VAL A 685 44.92 -27.32 20.80
CA VAL A 685 46.22 -27.51 21.37
C VAL A 685 46.72 -28.92 20.98
N LEU A 686 47.83 -28.98 20.24
CA LEU A 686 48.38 -30.22 19.73
C LEU A 686 49.24 -30.96 20.79
N LYS A 687 49.55 -32.21 20.53
CA LYS A 687 50.34 -33.04 21.42
C LYS A 687 51.80 -32.56 21.56
N ASP A 688 52.33 -31.87 20.55
CA ASP A 688 53.64 -31.22 20.57
C ASP A 688 53.66 -29.84 21.26
N GLY A 689 52.48 -29.37 21.69
CA GLY A 689 52.30 -28.09 22.35
C GLY A 689 52.09 -26.91 21.41
N SER A 690 52.11 -27.10 20.09
CA SER A 690 51.69 -26.05 19.14
C SER A 690 50.17 -25.96 19.07
N ILE A 691 49.64 -24.93 18.37
CA ILE A 691 48.20 -24.71 18.21
C ILE A 691 47.78 -24.57 16.75
N ASN A 692 46.61 -25.09 16.47
CA ASN A 692 45.90 -24.82 15.21
C ASN A 692 44.64 -23.99 15.49
N ILE A 693 44.34 -23.07 14.59
CA ILE A 693 43.09 -22.25 14.65
C ILE A 693 42.22 -22.70 13.51
N ILE A 694 40.99 -23.02 13.82
CA ILE A 694 39.99 -23.54 12.85
C ILE A 694 38.77 -22.62 12.84
N ASP A 695 38.41 -22.16 11.65
CA ASP A 695 37.22 -21.38 11.39
C ASP A 695 36.24 -22.21 10.54
N TYR A 696 34.99 -22.35 11.02
CA TYR A 696 33.94 -23.10 10.37
C TYR A 696 33.15 -22.24 9.40
N LYS A 697 32.93 -22.72 8.19
CA LYS A 697 32.09 -22.05 7.20
C LYS A 697 31.09 -23.02 6.61
N THR A 698 29.78 -22.68 6.73
CA THR A 698 28.69 -23.41 6.08
C THR A 698 28.50 -22.98 4.63
N GLY A 699 29.14 -21.91 4.19
CA GLY A 699 29.18 -21.38 2.83
C GLY A 699 30.55 -21.52 2.17
N LYS A 700 30.83 -20.73 1.15
CA LYS A 700 32.12 -20.70 0.44
C LYS A 700 33.22 -20.16 1.36
N ILE A 701 34.37 -20.81 1.41
CA ILE A 701 35.57 -20.34 2.07
C ILE A 701 36.37 -19.40 1.16
N PRO A 702 37.20 -18.48 1.72
CA PRO A 702 38.11 -17.68 0.93
C PRO A 702 39.12 -18.55 0.18
N SER A 703 39.54 -18.13 -0.99
CA SER A 703 40.67 -18.78 -1.68
C SER A 703 41.98 -18.41 -1.00
N LYS A 704 42.97 -19.28 -1.10
CA LYS A 704 44.35 -19.03 -0.56
C LYS A 704 44.88 -17.67 -1.05
N LYS A 705 44.66 -17.33 -2.33
CA LYS A 705 45.04 -16.04 -2.91
C LYS A 705 44.37 -14.84 -2.20
N GLN A 706 43.10 -14.93 -1.83
CA GLN A 706 42.41 -13.86 -1.10
C GLN A 706 42.96 -13.66 0.31
N VAL A 707 43.29 -14.75 1.00
CA VAL A 707 43.91 -14.66 2.32
C VAL A 707 45.30 -14.04 2.21
N MET A 708 46.16 -14.53 1.28
CA MET A 708 47.51 -14.02 1.08
C MET A 708 47.58 -12.56 0.62
N SER A 709 46.58 -12.11 -0.10
CA SER A 709 46.45 -10.71 -0.56
C SER A 709 45.83 -9.74 0.43
N GLY A 710 45.45 -10.19 1.64
CA GLY A 710 44.87 -9.35 2.69
C GLY A 710 43.38 -9.01 2.48
N HIS A 711 42.67 -9.75 1.61
CA HIS A 711 41.24 -9.57 1.39
C HIS A 711 40.36 -10.44 2.29
N ALA A 712 40.93 -11.36 3.05
CA ALA A 712 40.27 -12.20 4.04
C ALA A 712 41.19 -12.29 5.28
N LEU A 713 41.11 -11.31 6.14
CA LEU A 713 42.02 -11.13 7.26
C LEU A 713 41.57 -11.84 8.55
N GLN A 714 40.36 -12.34 8.65
CA GLN A 714 39.79 -12.89 9.88
C GLN A 714 40.74 -13.92 10.49
N LEU A 715 41.03 -15.01 9.81
CA LEU A 715 41.83 -16.13 10.36
C LEU A 715 43.30 -15.76 10.56
N PRO A 716 44.00 -15.02 9.65
CA PRO A 716 45.35 -14.50 9.91
C PRO A 716 45.42 -13.58 11.14
N LEU A 717 44.43 -12.74 11.38
CA LEU A 717 44.40 -11.87 12.56
C LEU A 717 44.10 -12.65 13.85
N GLU A 718 43.34 -13.73 13.80
CA GLU A 718 43.20 -14.68 14.91
C GLU A 718 44.52 -15.37 15.19
N GLY A 719 45.23 -15.77 14.13
CA GLY A 719 46.60 -16.29 14.25
C GLY A 719 47.59 -15.30 14.91
N LEU A 720 47.45 -14.01 14.59
CA LEU A 720 48.23 -12.94 15.20
C LEU A 720 47.93 -12.79 16.70
N ILE A 721 46.65 -12.78 17.11
CA ILE A 721 46.26 -12.76 18.54
C ILE A 721 46.86 -13.95 19.25
N ALA A 722 46.79 -15.14 18.67
CA ALA A 722 47.34 -16.38 19.27
C ALA A 722 48.84 -16.31 19.42
N SER A 723 49.57 -15.84 18.38
CA SER A 723 51.05 -15.73 18.44
C SER A 723 51.55 -14.76 19.51
N LYS A 724 50.73 -13.79 19.87
CA LYS A 724 50.98 -12.82 20.95
C LYS A 724 50.39 -13.22 22.30
N GLY A 725 49.77 -14.41 22.41
CA GLY A 725 49.22 -14.93 23.67
C GLY A 725 47.94 -14.17 24.10
N GLY A 726 47.22 -13.57 23.16
CA GLY A 726 46.03 -12.74 23.44
C GLY A 726 44.72 -13.51 23.65
N PHE A 727 44.67 -14.84 23.45
CA PHE A 727 43.51 -15.67 23.71
C PHE A 727 43.40 -16.11 25.16
N THR A 728 42.20 -15.93 25.75
CA THR A 728 41.94 -16.29 27.15
C THR A 728 42.10 -17.80 27.36
N GLY A 729 42.93 -18.18 28.34
CA GLY A 729 43.15 -19.59 28.71
C GLY A 729 44.04 -20.39 27.77
N ILE A 730 44.61 -19.75 26.75
CA ILE A 730 45.61 -20.37 25.86
C ILE A 730 46.98 -19.87 26.24
N THR A 731 47.84 -20.77 26.74
CA THR A 731 49.22 -20.43 27.20
C THR A 731 50.28 -20.62 26.10
N ASN A 732 49.93 -21.38 25.07
CA ASN A 732 50.84 -21.68 23.96
C ASN A 732 50.61 -20.67 22.83
N ASN A 733 51.69 -20.12 22.31
CA ASN A 733 51.66 -19.08 21.27
C ASN A 733 52.30 -19.50 19.94
N LYS A 734 52.74 -20.77 19.81
CA LYS A 734 53.28 -21.29 18.56
C LYS A 734 52.12 -21.77 17.65
N VAL A 735 51.67 -20.94 16.74
CA VAL A 735 50.66 -21.29 15.74
C VAL A 735 51.30 -22.18 14.67
N GLN A 736 50.74 -23.38 14.45
CA GLN A 736 51.23 -24.33 13.44
C GLN A 736 50.46 -24.20 12.13
N LYS A 737 49.09 -24.12 12.20
CA LYS A 737 48.27 -24.01 11.03
C LYS A 737 47.08 -23.09 11.31
N LEU A 738 46.62 -22.43 10.25
CA LEU A 738 45.36 -21.72 10.15
C LEU A 738 44.47 -22.51 9.17
N ILE A 739 43.29 -22.93 9.61
CA ILE A 739 42.47 -23.88 8.83
C ILE A 739 41.05 -23.36 8.65
N TYR A 740 40.58 -23.27 7.43
CA TYR A 740 39.17 -23.14 7.14
C TYR A 740 38.56 -24.52 6.91
N TRP A 741 37.49 -24.83 7.66
CA TRP A 741 36.64 -26.00 7.41
C TRP A 741 35.38 -25.57 6.67
N GLN A 742 35.28 -25.89 5.36
CA GLN A 742 34.06 -25.76 4.60
C GLN A 742 33.21 -26.98 4.88
N LEU A 743 32.26 -26.81 5.82
CA LEU A 743 31.47 -27.91 6.35
C LEU A 743 30.70 -28.64 5.26
N GLY A 744 30.93 -29.92 5.10
CA GLY A 744 30.33 -30.77 4.09
C GLY A 744 31.06 -30.83 2.73
N SER A 745 32.22 -30.16 2.55
CA SER A 745 32.89 -30.10 1.25
C SER A 745 34.42 -30.14 1.25
N GLY A 746 35.11 -29.58 2.24
CA GLY A 746 36.55 -29.59 2.21
C GLY A 746 37.24 -28.73 3.24
N THR A 747 38.57 -28.70 3.19
CA THR A 747 39.44 -27.92 4.10
C THR A 747 40.45 -27.10 3.32
N LEU A 748 40.79 -25.90 3.85
CA LEU A 748 41.89 -25.08 3.37
C LEU A 748 42.88 -24.84 4.51
N GLU A 749 44.10 -25.34 4.38
CA GLU A 749 45.18 -25.15 5.35
C GLU A 749 46.15 -24.05 4.89
N ILE A 750 46.57 -23.19 5.81
CA ILE A 750 47.52 -22.12 5.59
C ILE A 750 48.60 -22.21 6.67
N GLN A 751 49.85 -22.20 6.27
CA GLN A 751 50.99 -22.18 7.18
C GLN A 751 51.28 -20.74 7.58
N PRO A 752 51.46 -20.39 8.89
CA PRO A 752 51.77 -19.03 9.33
C PRO A 752 53.08 -18.48 8.73
N ASP A 753 54.08 -19.36 8.49
CA ASP A 753 55.36 -18.98 7.92
C ASP A 753 55.30 -18.74 6.40
N GLU A 754 54.21 -19.11 5.72
CA GLU A 754 54.03 -18.80 4.30
C GLU A 754 53.98 -17.28 4.09
N GLU A 755 54.97 -16.72 3.45
CA GLU A 755 55.14 -15.31 3.13
C GLU A 755 54.98 -14.37 4.34
N ASP A 756 55.31 -14.82 5.55
CA ASP A 756 55.15 -14.05 6.80
C ASP A 756 53.73 -13.47 6.98
N ILE A 757 52.73 -14.30 6.75
CA ILE A 757 51.32 -13.84 6.67
C ILE A 757 50.86 -13.12 7.95
N LEU A 758 51.31 -13.54 9.12
CA LEU A 758 50.96 -12.91 10.39
C LEU A 758 51.56 -11.50 10.51
N ALA A 759 52.84 -11.34 10.16
CA ALA A 759 53.51 -10.04 10.18
C ALA A 759 52.92 -9.07 9.16
N LYS A 760 52.66 -9.55 7.94
CA LYS A 760 51.99 -8.76 6.90
C LYS A 760 50.55 -8.32 7.32
N SER A 761 49.82 -9.21 7.98
CA SER A 761 48.45 -8.89 8.48
C SER A 761 48.50 -7.86 9.60
N GLU A 762 49.49 -7.93 10.48
CA GLU A 762 49.73 -6.92 11.53
C GLU A 762 50.08 -5.55 10.93
N GLU A 763 50.99 -5.51 9.96
CA GLU A 763 51.38 -4.28 9.27
C GLU A 763 50.18 -3.65 8.57
N TYR A 764 49.35 -4.46 7.89
CA TYR A 764 48.15 -4.00 7.23
C TYR A 764 47.11 -3.46 8.24
N LEU A 765 46.90 -4.21 9.34
CA LEU A 765 45.97 -3.76 10.40
C LEU A 765 46.46 -2.43 11.01
N LEU A 766 47.72 -2.31 11.36
CA LEU A 766 48.29 -1.08 11.93
C LEU A 766 48.17 0.11 10.98
N LYS A 767 48.47 -0.10 9.69
CA LYS A 767 48.32 0.93 8.68
C LYS A 767 46.86 1.39 8.56
N LEU A 768 45.91 0.43 8.55
CA LEU A 768 44.49 0.71 8.45
C LEU A 768 43.98 1.53 9.67
N ILE A 769 44.23 1.01 10.90
CA ILE A 769 43.72 1.66 12.11
C ILE A 769 44.37 3.04 12.33
N THR A 770 45.69 3.17 12.00
CA THR A 770 46.38 4.47 12.07
C THR A 770 45.83 5.46 11.08
N THR A 771 45.48 5.02 9.84
CA THR A 771 44.81 5.88 8.84
C THR A 771 43.51 6.44 9.38
N PHE A 772 42.69 5.60 10.00
CA PHE A 772 41.40 6.06 10.60
C PHE A 772 41.59 6.74 11.97
N ASP A 773 42.78 6.92 12.46
CA ASP A 773 43.09 7.68 13.67
C ASP A 773 43.30 9.20 13.36
N PHE A 774 43.42 9.57 12.11
CA PHE A 774 43.47 10.97 11.67
C PHE A 774 42.08 11.55 11.39
N GLU A 775 41.78 12.71 11.98
CA GLU A 775 40.47 13.36 11.83
C GLU A 775 40.10 13.66 10.36
N THR A 776 41.10 13.91 9.53
CA THR A 776 40.92 14.19 8.09
C THR A 776 40.56 12.96 7.26
N THR A 777 40.67 11.74 7.81
CA THR A 777 40.29 10.53 7.08
C THR A 777 38.78 10.33 7.06
N PRO A 778 38.14 10.36 5.88
CA PRO A 778 36.72 10.18 5.76
C PRO A 778 36.30 8.70 5.77
N TYR A 779 35.09 8.45 6.25
CA TYR A 779 34.41 7.15 6.15
C TYR A 779 33.65 7.07 4.83
N HIS A 780 34.35 6.83 3.73
CA HIS A 780 33.76 6.72 2.39
C HIS A 780 32.80 5.55 2.28
N SER A 781 31.66 5.75 1.59
CA SER A 781 30.83 4.64 1.17
C SER A 781 31.41 3.96 -0.07
N ARG A 782 31.63 2.64 0.04
CA ARG A 782 32.11 1.75 -1.03
C ARG A 782 33.30 2.32 -1.81
N PRO A 783 34.45 2.57 -1.16
CA PRO A 783 35.61 3.18 -1.81
C PRO A 783 36.16 2.32 -2.96
N THR A 784 35.89 1.02 -2.93
CA THR A 784 36.37 0.06 -3.93
C THR A 784 35.17 -0.70 -4.55
N PRO A 785 34.74 -0.35 -5.78
CA PRO A 785 33.56 -0.96 -6.41
C PRO A 785 33.60 -2.48 -6.58
N LYS A 786 34.77 -3.07 -6.61
CA LYS A 786 34.95 -4.54 -6.74
C LYS A 786 34.68 -5.34 -5.45
N PHE A 787 34.63 -4.68 -4.31
CA PHE A 787 34.43 -5.32 -3.01
C PHE A 787 33.16 -4.79 -2.34
N ILE A 788 32.01 -5.22 -2.83
CA ILE A 788 30.71 -4.86 -2.27
C ILE A 788 30.45 -5.72 -1.03
N PRO A 789 30.13 -5.13 0.14
CA PRO A 789 29.77 -5.91 1.30
C PRO A 789 28.54 -6.79 1.00
N LYS A 790 28.53 -8.00 1.56
CA LYS A 790 27.37 -8.92 1.42
C LYS A 790 26.12 -8.32 2.05
N ASN A 791 26.26 -7.54 3.14
CA ASN A 791 25.17 -6.85 3.81
C ASN A 791 24.98 -5.46 3.21
N LYS A 792 23.77 -5.17 2.79
CA LYS A 792 23.35 -3.89 2.19
C LYS A 792 22.52 -3.03 3.17
N ASP A 793 22.69 -3.26 4.48
CA ASP A 793 21.85 -2.67 5.53
C ASP A 793 21.84 -1.13 5.53
N TYR A 794 22.92 -0.49 5.07
CA TYR A 794 23.06 0.97 5.05
C TYR A 794 23.04 1.58 3.64
N ASP A 795 22.74 0.81 2.61
CA ASP A 795 22.72 1.28 1.22
C ASP A 795 21.73 2.43 1.00
N HIS A 796 20.55 2.35 1.62
CA HIS A 796 19.54 3.40 1.55
C HIS A 796 19.98 4.67 2.30
N LEU A 797 20.69 4.53 3.44
CA LEU A 797 21.23 5.66 4.19
C LEU A 797 22.37 6.34 3.43
N ALA A 798 23.23 5.56 2.79
CA ALA A 798 24.30 6.04 1.91
C ALA A 798 23.77 6.54 0.56
N ARG A 799 22.50 6.36 0.24
CA ARG A 799 21.82 6.76 -1.02
C ARG A 799 22.57 6.20 -2.25
N ILE A 800 23.03 4.95 -2.18
CA ILE A 800 23.85 4.30 -3.23
C ILE A 800 23.25 4.44 -4.62
N LYS A 801 21.94 4.21 -4.78
CA LYS A 801 21.22 4.27 -6.07
C LYS A 801 21.24 5.66 -6.72
N GLU A 802 21.57 6.71 -5.99
CA GLU A 802 21.52 8.08 -6.49
C GLU A 802 22.86 8.59 -7.02
N TRP A 803 23.98 7.99 -6.62
CA TRP A 803 25.33 8.43 -7.04
C TRP A 803 26.17 7.31 -7.69
N SER A 804 25.81 6.04 -7.52
CA SER A 804 26.51 4.94 -8.19
C SER A 804 25.94 4.67 -9.59
N VAL A 805 26.84 4.46 -10.55
CA VAL A 805 26.48 4.15 -11.95
C VAL A 805 26.43 2.62 -12.18
N GLN A 806 26.43 1.80 -11.14
CA GLN A 806 26.31 0.36 -11.31
C GLN A 806 24.89 -0.01 -11.71
N GLU A 807 24.75 -0.42 -12.99
CA GLU A 807 23.64 -1.28 -13.42
C GLU A 807 23.56 -2.47 -12.46
N GLU A 808 22.39 -2.76 -11.94
CA GLU A 808 22.07 -4.05 -11.33
C GLU A 808 22.20 -5.10 -12.47
N GLY A 809 23.42 -5.56 -12.71
CA GLY A 809 23.63 -6.76 -13.51
C GLY A 809 22.90 -7.87 -12.78
N ASP A 810 21.93 -8.50 -13.44
CA ASP A 810 21.29 -9.74 -13.06
C ASP A 810 22.37 -10.76 -12.62
N ASN A 811 22.60 -10.84 -11.30
CA ASN A 811 23.25 -11.99 -10.70
C ASN A 811 22.20 -13.10 -10.47
N ASN A 812 21.49 -13.46 -11.54
CA ASN A 812 20.96 -14.79 -11.71
C ASN A 812 21.90 -15.50 -12.68
N ASP A 813 23.03 -16.01 -12.14
CA ASP A 813 23.69 -17.18 -12.72
C ASP A 813 24.96 -17.49 -11.92
N GLU A 814 24.96 -18.71 -11.37
CA GLU A 814 25.94 -19.58 -10.73
C GLU A 814 25.86 -19.73 -9.21
#